data_4be17f7998683c6d6e04c2c39cafcb56
#
_entry.id   4be17f7998683c6d6e04c2c39cafcb56
#
_cell.length_a   1.000
_cell.length_b   1.000
_cell.length_c   1.000
_cell.angle_alpha   90.00
_cell.angle_beta   90.00
_cell.angle_gamma   90.00
#
_symmetry.space_group_name_H-M   'P 1'
#
loop_
_entity.id
_entity.type
_entity.pdbx_description
1 polymer ?
#
loop_
_entity_poly.entity_id
_entity_poly.type
_entity_poly.pdbx_seq_one_letter_code
_entity_poly.pdbx_strand_id
1 'polypeptide(L)'
;SGRGCFVCATGWRQQDVIGFINDIRNDDILKMDPVELNMLIAQGKLPKEFEELVFTLEGTKENSLKTLKEKLGIEENEEISKDRAENLSEKLEELTTAYDDELNDAISAIEAPSIEQVEFSEREQKKGQGLPNISNEDILVLDKELIGTCDNEAVEFFIQYKLKKVWNEVINDKREVEDIKALNGGKNSSRLRDLFLEEYNKVVSFIPPKGYSFPYQPNMMQKLTVQRVKDYKRYGNWSGTGAGKTISFIIASREIDSKLTVVICLNSTVSQLEEDILDVYPNSLVHTNFKKGQKFDRSKHNYLLLNYEKFQQGYTEEVFQDLNKNNLIDFIVLDEVHNSKQRDKNESQRRAALMRLIGRSAEMNPNFHLLGMSATPVINNLIEAKSLLQLITGKKYDDINTRGTISNALKIFNQLLLNGVRYIPKYDIVLKELTAENTPNLNIDGSDLTDKLKDNSNKDYLGLEKILLESKLPILDFYLKPKTIIYTYFTDKDRIPKKVANYVKSKGYSCSLYIGEQSTLEREQIKRNFINGDVDVLIASRTIGTGVDGLQNVCNRMVLLTLPWTDSEYTQLKGRIYRQGSKFGDVEVVIPQVYVELDDKRWSWDTQRLKLIREKRTLADAAVDGIIPSKHIPSRQKLCSDSLQALKAWKERVNTGQITSINRKDLVLPLRPEIIEYLRPQLGDFSQMNKSWSTTRSESTNKRLIDNPHEWYYYHSLYEKRRKDWDEIPYVEIAKKIKERPEWIVADMGCGENLLSKEIENKVHAFDYVAIDKNVTACDMSKVPLKDEMVNATVFCLSLMGSNYLDYIKEGHRITKPYGHLFICEPKKKAEKRLQKLIEEVESVGFKVVNTNVSSQFIYIQGIKL
;
A
#
# COMPACT_ATOMS: atom_id res chain seq x y z
N SER A 1 20.96 31.07 11.94
CA SER A 1 21.88 29.95 11.96
C SER A 1 21.10 28.69 12.31
N GLY A 2 21.30 27.58 11.57
CA GLY A 2 20.54 26.33 11.71
C GLY A 2 20.67 25.58 13.07
N ARG A 3 21.25 26.22 14.07
CA ARG A 3 21.43 25.68 15.43
C ARG A 3 20.10 25.47 16.17
N GLY A 4 19.09 26.30 15.88
CA GLY A 4 17.83 26.28 16.62
C GLY A 4 17.02 25.02 16.42
N CYS A 5 16.91 24.49 15.19
CA CYS A 5 15.97 23.42 14.90
C CYS A 5 16.36 22.06 15.50
N PHE A 6 17.64 21.74 15.51
CA PHE A 6 18.10 20.46 16.08
C PHE A 6 17.99 20.46 17.62
N VAL A 7 18.49 21.50 18.23
CA VAL A 7 18.36 21.69 19.68
C VAL A 7 16.88 21.67 20.06
N CYS A 8 16.03 22.33 19.25
CA CYS A 8 14.60 22.38 19.48
C CYS A 8 13.91 21.01 19.35
N ALA A 9 14.36 20.15 18.43
CA ALA A 9 13.73 18.85 18.19
C ALA A 9 14.26 17.75 19.12
N THR A 10 15.52 17.79 19.50
CA THR A 10 16.21 16.71 20.23
C THR A 10 16.86 17.12 21.54
N GLY A 11 17.08 18.41 21.76
CA GLY A 11 17.83 18.93 22.94
C GLY A 11 19.36 18.86 22.80
N TRP A 12 19.88 18.52 21.63
CA TRP A 12 21.33 18.42 21.38
C TRP A 12 21.84 19.62 20.61
N ARG A 13 23.02 20.12 20.99
CA ARG A 13 23.74 21.16 20.23
C ARG A 13 24.52 20.51 19.09
N GLN A 14 24.85 21.29 18.06
CA GLN A 14 25.61 20.81 16.91
C GLN A 14 26.96 20.19 17.34
N GLN A 15 27.61 20.75 18.36
CA GLN A 15 28.88 20.24 18.87
C GLN A 15 28.72 18.88 19.58
N ASP A 16 27.63 18.70 20.30
CA ASP A 16 27.33 17.45 20.99
C ASP A 16 27.02 16.31 20.01
N VAL A 17 26.35 16.64 18.89
CA VAL A 17 26.11 15.69 17.80
C VAL A 17 27.40 15.31 17.09
N ILE A 18 28.26 16.29 16.81
CA ILE A 18 29.57 16.04 16.18
C ILE A 18 30.47 15.22 17.14
N GLY A 19 30.46 15.51 18.44
CA GLY A 19 31.15 14.70 19.44
C GLY A 19 30.66 13.27 19.46
N PHE A 20 29.34 13.06 19.54
CA PHE A 20 28.72 11.75 19.51
C PHE A 20 29.06 10.96 18.24
N ILE A 21 29.01 11.62 17.07
CA ILE A 21 29.35 10.98 15.80
C ILE A 21 30.82 10.61 15.70
N ASN A 22 31.72 11.46 16.22
CA ASN A 22 33.14 11.19 16.23
C ASN A 22 33.52 10.05 17.20
N ASP A 23 32.73 9.85 18.27
CA ASP A 23 32.87 8.76 19.22
C ASP A 23 32.35 7.41 18.72
N ILE A 24 31.47 7.42 17.68
CA ILE A 24 30.97 6.21 17.04
C ILE A 24 31.98 5.75 15.99
N ARG A 25 32.46 4.49 16.12
CA ARG A 25 33.28 3.86 15.07
C ARG A 25 32.49 3.74 13.78
N ASN A 26 33.13 3.88 12.61
CA ASN A 26 32.49 3.73 11.31
C ASN A 26 31.65 2.45 11.19
N ASP A 27 32.09 1.34 11.81
CA ASP A 27 31.36 0.08 11.88
C ASP A 27 30.04 0.18 12.67
N ASP A 28 29.98 1.04 13.67
CA ASP A 28 28.78 1.26 14.50
C ASP A 28 27.76 2.14 13.76
N ILE A 29 28.24 3.09 12.96
CA ILE A 29 27.40 3.92 12.07
C ILE A 29 26.72 3.06 11.00
N LEU A 30 27.43 2.09 10.43
CA LEU A 30 26.87 1.14 9.45
C LEU A 30 25.84 0.18 10.06
N LYS A 31 25.84 0.02 11.37
CA LYS A 31 24.88 -0.79 12.14
C LYS A 31 23.73 0.04 12.73
N MET A 32 23.83 1.38 12.67
CA MET A 32 22.73 2.25 13.10
C MET A 32 21.51 1.98 12.25
N ASP A 33 20.37 1.99 12.89
CA ASP A 33 19.09 2.01 12.19
C ASP A 33 19.10 3.21 11.21
N PRO A 34 18.80 2.99 9.92
CA PRO A 34 18.66 4.07 8.92
C PRO A 34 17.83 5.26 9.39
N VAL A 35 17.04 5.04 10.40
CA VAL A 35 16.21 6.00 11.10
C VAL A 35 16.99 6.95 11.98
N GLU A 36 17.85 6.45 12.85
CA GLU A 36 18.71 7.31 13.68
C GLU A 36 19.64 8.13 12.80
N LEU A 37 20.19 7.50 11.77
CA LEU A 37 21.04 8.16 10.80
C LEU A 37 20.28 9.24 10.02
N ASN A 38 19.05 8.96 9.57
CA ASN A 38 18.19 9.93 8.91
C ASN A 38 17.69 11.03 9.86
N MET A 39 17.46 10.73 11.12
CA MET A 39 17.19 11.78 12.13
C MET A 39 18.38 12.73 12.30
N LEU A 40 19.58 12.22 12.32
CA LEU A 40 20.81 13.00 12.42
C LEU A 40 21.04 13.87 11.16
N ILE A 41 20.72 13.35 9.97
CA ILE A 41 20.80 14.07 8.69
C ILE A 41 19.68 15.11 8.56
N ALA A 42 18.45 14.78 8.94
CA ALA A 42 17.28 15.66 8.87
C ALA A 42 17.50 16.97 9.61
N GLN A 43 18.47 16.97 10.49
CA GLN A 43 18.79 18.14 11.33
C GLN A 43 19.93 18.96 10.77
N GLY A 44 20.41 18.64 9.55
CA GLY A 44 21.42 19.40 8.82
C GLY A 44 22.78 19.44 9.52
N LYS A 45 23.13 18.41 10.29
CA LYS A 45 24.24 18.44 11.24
C LYS A 45 25.19 17.28 11.15
N LEU A 46 24.93 16.34 10.28
CA LEU A 46 25.92 15.40 9.83
C LEU A 46 26.88 16.07 8.83
N PRO A 47 28.17 15.82 8.93
CA PRO A 47 29.12 16.14 7.87
C PRO A 47 28.64 15.59 6.53
N LYS A 48 29.02 16.23 5.40
CA LYS A 48 28.60 15.80 4.06
C LYS A 48 28.93 14.33 3.75
N GLU A 49 29.96 13.80 4.42
CA GLU A 49 30.37 12.41 4.32
C GLU A 49 29.27 11.43 4.80
N PHE A 50 28.46 11.83 5.76
CA PHE A 50 27.35 11.01 6.27
C PHE A 50 26.10 11.12 5.41
N GLU A 51 25.89 12.25 4.71
CA GLU A 51 24.87 12.33 3.65
C GLU A 51 25.20 11.32 2.54
N GLU A 52 26.48 11.15 2.22
CA GLU A 52 26.94 10.15 1.24
C GLU A 52 26.74 8.70 1.71
N LEU A 53 26.91 8.43 3.00
CA LEU A 53 26.72 7.09 3.57
C LEU A 53 25.27 6.64 3.52
N VAL A 54 24.31 7.55 3.78
CA VAL A 54 22.88 7.27 3.67
C VAL A 54 22.46 7.02 2.22
N PHE A 55 23.02 7.77 1.27
CA PHE A 55 22.80 7.50 -0.16
C PHE A 55 23.38 6.15 -0.60
N THR A 56 24.45 5.67 0.02
CA THR A 56 25.03 4.34 -0.26
C THR A 56 24.18 3.22 0.33
N LEU A 57 23.57 3.43 1.50
CA LEU A 57 22.61 2.50 2.10
C LEU A 57 21.28 2.45 1.31
N GLU A 58 20.92 3.52 0.60
CA GLU A 58 19.78 3.59 -0.31
C GLU A 58 20.05 2.99 -1.71
N GLY A 59 21.24 2.49 -1.96
CA GLY A 59 21.55 1.55 -3.05
C GLY A 59 21.50 2.07 -4.48
N THR A 60 21.89 3.35 -4.80
CA THR A 60 21.81 3.82 -6.21
C THR A 60 22.78 4.92 -6.62
N LYS A 61 23.84 5.20 -5.88
CA LYS A 61 24.70 6.34 -6.23
C LYS A 61 25.46 6.19 -7.55
N GLU A 62 26.01 5.01 -7.85
CA GLU A 62 26.80 4.79 -9.07
C GLU A 62 25.97 4.85 -10.35
N ASN A 63 24.79 4.23 -10.36
CA ASN A 63 23.93 4.21 -11.56
C ASN A 63 23.25 5.56 -11.81
N SER A 64 22.86 6.29 -10.77
CA SER A 64 22.23 7.60 -10.90
C SER A 64 23.22 8.68 -11.36
N LEU A 65 24.46 8.66 -10.83
CA LEU A 65 25.52 9.59 -11.23
C LEU A 65 25.97 9.34 -12.68
N LYS A 66 26.09 8.09 -13.12
CA LYS A 66 26.44 7.74 -14.50
C LYS A 66 25.38 8.18 -15.48
N THR A 67 24.11 7.90 -15.19
CA THR A 67 22.96 8.34 -16.00
C THR A 67 22.82 9.86 -16.04
N LEU A 68 23.12 10.54 -14.90
CA LEU A 68 23.10 12.00 -14.82
C LEU A 68 24.23 12.63 -15.63
N LYS A 69 25.45 12.10 -15.55
CA LYS A 69 26.60 12.53 -16.34
C LYS A 69 26.35 12.34 -17.85
N GLU A 70 25.80 11.21 -18.25
CA GLU A 70 25.42 10.93 -19.65
C GLU A 70 24.37 11.93 -20.17
N LYS A 71 23.34 12.25 -19.35
CA LYS A 71 22.30 13.22 -19.73
C LYS A 71 22.79 14.68 -19.79
N LEU A 72 23.79 15.01 -18.98
CA LEU A 72 24.42 16.34 -18.94
C LEU A 72 25.60 16.48 -19.92
N GLY A 73 25.98 15.38 -20.61
CA GLY A 73 27.09 15.38 -21.58
C GLY A 73 28.46 15.66 -20.92
N ILE A 74 28.69 15.12 -19.72
CA ILE A 74 29.94 15.25 -18.95
C ILE A 74 30.76 13.99 -19.14
N GLU A 75 31.98 14.09 -19.61
CA GLU A 75 32.92 12.96 -19.70
C GLU A 75 33.44 12.53 -18.32
N GLU A 76 33.75 11.24 -18.14
CA GLU A 76 34.04 10.62 -16.82
C GLU A 76 35.18 11.27 -16.02
N ASN A 77 36.08 12.05 -16.66
CA ASN A 77 37.26 12.67 -16.04
C ASN A 77 37.37 14.17 -16.30
N GLU A 78 36.26 14.88 -16.54
CA GLU A 78 36.27 16.30 -16.86
C GLU A 78 36.29 17.16 -15.58
N GLU A 79 37.32 17.99 -15.37
CA GLU A 79 37.32 19.06 -14.35
C GLU A 79 36.36 20.20 -14.78
N ILE A 80 35.28 20.37 -14.01
CA ILE A 80 34.23 21.35 -14.31
C ILE A 80 34.64 22.73 -13.75
N SER A 81 34.74 23.75 -14.60
CA SER A 81 34.93 25.14 -14.17
C SER A 81 33.70 25.65 -13.40
N LYS A 82 33.90 26.67 -12.54
CA LYS A 82 32.86 27.22 -11.68
C LYS A 82 31.64 27.73 -12.47
N ASP A 83 31.88 28.41 -13.59
CA ASP A 83 30.85 28.96 -14.49
C ASP A 83 30.05 27.84 -15.21
N ARG A 84 30.70 26.71 -15.48
CA ARG A 84 30.08 25.53 -16.08
C ARG A 84 29.25 24.75 -15.06
N ALA A 85 29.67 24.76 -13.78
CA ALA A 85 28.92 24.16 -12.67
C ALA A 85 27.62 24.92 -12.39
N GLU A 86 27.63 26.24 -12.46
CA GLU A 86 26.42 27.07 -12.31
C GLU A 86 25.45 26.84 -13.48
N ASN A 87 25.94 26.80 -14.72
CA ASN A 87 25.13 26.49 -15.92
C ASN A 87 24.56 25.05 -15.92
N LEU A 88 25.32 24.10 -15.39
CA LEU A 88 24.89 22.71 -15.22
C LEU A 88 23.87 22.59 -14.09
N SER A 89 23.96 23.42 -13.06
CA SER A 89 23.00 23.48 -11.97
C SER A 89 21.64 24.04 -12.44
N GLU A 90 21.67 25.12 -13.26
CA GLU A 90 20.45 25.65 -13.87
C GLU A 90 19.80 24.63 -14.83
N LYS A 91 20.60 23.98 -15.66
CA LYS A 91 20.13 22.94 -16.59
C LYS A 91 19.61 21.69 -15.87
N LEU A 92 20.16 21.35 -14.71
CA LEU A 92 19.70 20.30 -13.84
C LEU A 92 18.35 20.67 -13.18
N GLU A 93 18.20 21.93 -12.76
CA GLU A 93 16.93 22.46 -12.25
C GLU A 93 15.85 22.48 -13.34
N GLU A 94 16.16 22.88 -14.56
CA GLU A 94 15.24 22.83 -15.70
C GLU A 94 14.83 21.41 -16.07
N LEU A 95 15.79 20.47 -16.11
CA LEU A 95 15.52 19.04 -16.38
C LEU A 95 14.73 18.38 -15.25
N THR A 96 14.99 18.74 -14.00
CA THR A 96 14.25 18.23 -12.85
C THR A 96 12.83 18.79 -12.83
N THR A 97 12.66 20.06 -13.17
CA THR A 97 11.35 20.73 -13.20
C THR A 97 10.52 20.23 -14.39
N ALA A 98 11.09 20.08 -15.58
CA ALA A 98 10.39 19.52 -16.73
C ALA A 98 10.03 18.04 -16.55
N TYR A 99 10.89 17.27 -15.90
CA TYR A 99 10.62 15.88 -15.57
C TYR A 99 9.57 15.74 -14.45
N ASP A 100 9.59 16.66 -13.48
CA ASP A 100 8.59 16.72 -12.40
C ASP A 100 7.21 17.16 -12.93
N ASP A 101 7.13 18.02 -13.95
CA ASP A 101 5.88 18.45 -14.56
C ASP A 101 5.26 17.35 -15.43
N GLU A 102 6.02 16.66 -16.28
CA GLU A 102 5.55 15.48 -17.01
C GLU A 102 5.18 14.32 -16.06
N LEU A 103 5.94 14.15 -14.99
CA LEU A 103 5.69 13.14 -13.96
C LEU A 103 4.49 13.51 -13.09
N ASN A 104 4.32 14.79 -12.74
CA ASN A 104 3.18 15.27 -11.95
C ASN A 104 1.86 15.20 -12.72
N ASP A 105 1.86 15.42 -14.02
CA ASP A 105 0.70 15.20 -14.88
C ASP A 105 0.35 13.72 -15.00
N ALA A 106 1.34 12.84 -15.11
CA ALA A 106 1.16 11.40 -15.09
C ALA A 106 0.75 10.88 -13.70
N ILE A 107 1.28 11.47 -12.63
CA ILE A 107 1.08 11.07 -11.24
C ILE A 107 -0.21 11.65 -10.66
N SER A 108 -0.62 12.85 -11.04
CA SER A 108 -1.94 13.36 -10.64
C SER A 108 -3.07 12.44 -11.12
N ALA A 109 -2.76 11.56 -12.07
CA ALA A 109 -3.66 10.52 -12.55
C ALA A 109 -3.51 9.15 -11.86
N ILE A 110 -2.54 8.91 -10.97
CA ILE A 110 -2.24 7.55 -10.46
C ILE A 110 -2.12 7.54 -8.94
N GLU A 111 -3.17 7.85 -8.22
CA GLU A 111 -3.16 7.76 -6.76
C GLU A 111 -4.15 6.71 -6.27
N ALA A 112 -3.66 5.72 -5.58
CA ALA A 112 -4.45 4.57 -5.14
C ALA A 112 -4.08 4.11 -3.73
N PRO A 113 -4.94 3.41 -3.01
CA PRO A 113 -4.71 2.98 -1.65
C PRO A 113 -3.69 1.85 -1.53
N SER A 114 -3.12 1.74 -0.36
CA SER A 114 -2.19 0.67 -0.02
C SER A 114 -2.93 -0.63 0.32
N ILE A 115 -2.51 -1.72 -0.28
CA ILE A 115 -2.94 -3.07 0.08
C ILE A 115 -2.38 -3.49 1.45
N GLU A 116 -1.24 -2.90 1.86
CA GLU A 116 -0.52 -3.25 3.09
C GLU A 116 -1.07 -2.57 4.34
N GLN A 117 -2.27 -2.03 4.30
CA GLN A 117 -2.83 -1.38 5.48
C GLN A 117 -3.04 -2.36 6.63
N VAL A 118 -3.29 -3.64 6.34
CA VAL A 118 -3.33 -4.71 7.37
C VAL A 118 -1.94 -4.95 7.95
N GLU A 119 -0.91 -4.99 7.10
CA GLU A 119 0.48 -5.08 7.59
C GLU A 119 0.92 -3.81 8.30
N PHE A 120 0.37 -2.66 7.90
CA PHE A 120 0.69 -1.37 8.49
C PHE A 120 0.04 -1.18 9.86
N SER A 121 -1.22 -1.60 10.03
CA SER A 121 -1.87 -1.65 11.33
C SER A 121 -1.22 -2.68 12.27
N GLU A 122 -0.72 -3.79 11.74
CA GLU A 122 0.11 -4.73 12.49
C GLU A 122 1.49 -4.15 12.85
N ARG A 123 2.04 -3.23 12.03
CA ARG A 123 3.28 -2.50 12.34
C ARG A 123 3.06 -1.43 13.39
N GLU A 124 1.92 -0.75 13.37
CA GLU A 124 1.51 0.15 14.46
C GLU A 124 1.33 -0.61 15.78
N GLN A 125 0.90 -1.87 15.72
CA GLN A 125 0.78 -2.75 16.87
C GLN A 125 2.12 -3.40 17.28
N LYS A 126 3.04 -3.60 16.32
CA LYS A 126 4.39 -4.09 16.60
C LYS A 126 5.25 -2.90 17.01
N LYS A 127 5.43 -2.78 18.33
CA LYS A 127 6.32 -1.83 19.02
C LYS A 127 7.42 -1.22 18.15
N GLY A 128 7.47 0.10 18.10
CA GLY A 128 8.73 0.82 17.93
C GLY A 128 9.04 1.31 16.52
N GLN A 129 8.06 1.46 15.63
CA GLN A 129 8.29 2.09 14.33
C GLN A 129 7.84 3.57 14.28
N GLY A 130 7.27 4.06 15.35
CA GLY A 130 7.14 5.49 15.58
C GLY A 130 8.39 6.07 16.23
N LEU A 131 8.40 7.33 16.53
CA LEU A 131 9.41 7.90 17.41
C LEU A 131 9.55 7.03 18.65
N PRO A 132 10.77 6.82 19.16
CA PRO A 132 10.97 6.00 20.35
C PRO A 132 10.09 6.50 21.49
N ASN A 133 9.43 5.57 22.17
CA ASN A 133 8.64 5.91 23.34
C ASN A 133 9.53 6.60 24.37
N ILE A 134 9.02 7.62 25.03
CA ILE A 134 9.72 8.21 26.16
C ILE A 134 9.70 7.18 27.29
N SER A 135 10.84 6.55 27.55
CA SER A 135 11.04 5.70 28.72
C SER A 135 11.55 6.52 29.90
N ASN A 136 11.50 5.95 31.10
CA ASN A 136 12.17 6.54 32.26
C ASN A 136 13.68 6.68 31.99
N GLU A 137 14.26 5.71 31.30
CA GLU A 137 15.67 5.72 30.90
C GLU A 137 15.98 6.84 29.92
N ASP A 138 15.14 7.09 28.91
CA ASP A 138 15.30 8.20 27.96
C ASP A 138 15.30 9.55 28.66
N ILE A 139 14.48 9.73 29.69
CA ILE A 139 14.42 10.97 30.45
C ILE A 139 15.63 11.10 31.41
N LEU A 140 16.06 9.99 31.98
CA LEU A 140 17.28 9.96 32.82
C LEU A 140 18.53 10.27 32.00
N VAL A 141 18.66 9.74 30.79
CA VAL A 141 19.73 10.07 29.87
C VAL A 141 19.68 11.56 29.52
N LEU A 142 18.49 12.09 29.25
CA LEU A 142 18.25 13.50 29.00
C LEU A 142 18.80 14.41 30.15
N ASP A 143 18.44 14.09 31.36
CA ASP A 143 18.91 14.84 32.51
C ASP A 143 20.46 14.81 32.67
N LYS A 144 21.10 13.69 32.33
CA LYS A 144 22.56 13.56 32.38
C LYS A 144 23.24 14.33 31.25
N GLU A 145 22.72 14.28 30.05
CA GLU A 145 23.33 14.87 28.86
C GLU A 145 23.06 16.38 28.75
N LEU A 146 21.90 16.85 29.21
CA LEU A 146 21.56 18.27 29.16
C LEU A 146 22.21 19.13 30.23
N ILE A 147 22.62 18.57 31.38
CA ILE A 147 23.09 19.30 32.54
C ILE A 147 24.41 20.07 32.31
N GLY A 148 25.15 19.82 31.23
CA GLY A 148 26.45 20.49 31.02
C GLY A 148 26.60 21.24 29.73
N THR A 149 25.67 21.08 28.77
CA THR A 149 25.93 21.42 27.36
C THR A 149 24.94 22.38 26.75
N CYS A 150 23.70 22.49 27.26
CA CYS A 150 22.63 23.33 26.71
C CYS A 150 22.35 24.56 27.58
N ASP A 151 22.00 25.67 26.94
CA ASP A 151 21.44 26.82 27.63
C ASP A 151 20.04 26.54 28.17
N ASN A 152 19.57 27.35 29.11
CA ASN A 152 18.26 27.17 29.74
C ASN A 152 17.10 27.24 28.75
N GLU A 153 17.23 28.01 27.68
CA GLU A 153 16.18 28.16 26.64
C GLU A 153 16.04 26.88 25.84
N ALA A 154 17.15 26.22 25.48
CA ALA A 154 17.14 24.95 24.76
C ALA A 154 16.57 23.82 25.63
N VAL A 155 16.93 23.77 26.92
CA VAL A 155 16.35 22.80 27.87
C VAL A 155 14.85 22.98 28.00
N GLU A 156 14.37 24.20 28.14
CA GLU A 156 12.94 24.50 28.24
C GLU A 156 12.19 24.06 27.00
N PHE A 157 12.73 24.40 25.84
CA PHE A 157 12.12 23.99 24.57
C PHE A 157 12.05 22.47 24.46
N PHE A 158 13.09 21.77 24.84
CA PHE A 158 13.12 20.31 24.80
C PHE A 158 12.10 19.69 25.76
N ILE A 159 11.95 20.24 26.96
CA ILE A 159 10.92 19.79 27.92
C ILE A 159 9.52 19.98 27.31
N GLN A 160 9.25 21.11 26.64
CA GLN A 160 7.97 21.35 25.97
C GLN A 160 7.75 20.34 24.81
N TYR A 161 8.77 20.02 24.05
CA TYR A 161 8.68 18.99 23.02
C TYR A 161 8.33 17.60 23.62
N LYS A 162 9.05 17.19 24.67
CA LYS A 162 8.78 15.94 25.37
C LYS A 162 7.38 15.91 25.99
N LEU A 163 6.93 17.02 26.54
CA LEU A 163 5.56 17.16 27.07
C LEU A 163 4.50 16.90 25.99
N LYS A 164 4.65 17.47 24.79
CA LYS A 164 3.73 17.21 23.66
C LYS A 164 3.79 15.74 23.22
N LYS A 165 4.98 15.15 23.22
CA LYS A 165 5.18 13.73 22.88
C LYS A 165 4.50 12.81 23.91
N VAL A 166 4.67 13.07 25.20
CA VAL A 166 3.97 12.34 26.28
C VAL A 166 2.46 12.41 26.10
N TRP A 167 1.93 13.59 25.85
CA TRP A 167 0.51 13.77 25.59
C TRP A 167 0.03 12.97 24.40
N ASN A 168 0.79 12.97 23.30
CA ASN A 168 0.45 12.19 22.11
C ASN A 168 0.44 10.67 22.41
N GLU A 169 1.36 10.20 23.25
CA GLU A 169 1.39 8.79 23.68
C GLU A 169 0.21 8.45 24.61
N VAL A 170 -0.12 9.30 25.57
CA VAL A 170 -1.20 9.07 26.54
C VAL A 170 -2.58 9.06 25.86
N ILE A 171 -2.86 10.04 25.00
CA ILE A 171 -4.17 10.09 24.31
C ILE A 171 -4.39 8.96 23.31
N ASN A 172 -3.31 8.30 22.88
CA ASN A 172 -3.35 7.15 21.95
C ASN A 172 -3.17 5.81 22.67
N ASP A 173 -3.26 5.75 23.99
CA ASP A 173 -3.09 4.56 24.85
C ASP A 173 -1.75 3.84 24.58
N LYS A 174 -0.71 4.58 24.26
CA LYS A 174 0.66 4.07 24.07
C LYS A 174 1.49 4.17 25.37
N ARG A 175 1.00 4.92 26.35
CA ARG A 175 1.62 5.13 27.67
C ARG A 175 0.56 5.36 28.73
N GLU A 176 0.74 4.70 29.85
CA GLU A 176 -0.12 4.90 31.03
C GLU A 176 0.28 6.16 31.78
N VAL A 177 -0.70 6.83 32.39
CA VAL A 177 -0.46 8.03 33.20
C VAL A 177 0.37 7.69 34.44
N GLU A 178 0.22 6.49 34.96
CA GLU A 178 0.97 5.98 36.11
C GLU A 178 2.48 5.91 35.85
N ASP A 179 2.88 5.58 34.62
CA ASP A 179 4.31 5.60 34.22
C ASP A 179 4.89 7.00 34.31
N ILE A 180 4.10 8.02 33.99
CA ILE A 180 4.55 9.42 34.09
C ILE A 180 4.60 9.89 35.55
N LYS A 181 3.64 9.47 36.39
CA LYS A 181 3.67 9.75 37.83
C LYS A 181 4.89 9.15 38.50
N ALA A 182 5.35 8.01 38.04
CA ALA A 182 6.54 7.31 38.56
C ALA A 182 7.88 7.93 38.13
N LEU A 183 7.87 8.91 37.21
CA LEU A 183 9.10 9.57 36.75
C LEU A 183 9.82 10.27 37.90
N ASN A 184 11.03 9.79 38.20
CA ASN A 184 11.90 10.37 39.25
C ASN A 184 13.33 10.10 38.81
N GLY A 185 14.00 10.97 38.16
CA GLY A 185 15.33 10.70 37.66
C GLY A 185 16.22 11.91 37.56
N GLY A 186 15.78 13.06 38.00
CA GLY A 186 16.52 14.29 37.91
C GLY A 186 15.61 15.50 37.83
N LYS A 187 16.24 16.69 37.81
CA LYS A 187 15.50 17.97 37.83
C LYS A 187 14.57 18.10 36.60
N ASN A 188 15.07 17.74 35.41
CA ASN A 188 14.30 17.90 34.17
C ASN A 188 13.18 16.84 34.02
N SER A 189 13.43 15.61 34.47
CA SER A 189 12.44 14.55 34.53
C SER A 189 11.30 14.89 35.49
N SER A 190 11.63 15.36 36.68
CA SER A 190 10.67 15.82 37.66
C SER A 190 9.83 17.00 37.14
N ARG A 191 10.47 17.96 36.47
CA ARG A 191 9.80 19.10 35.86
C ARG A 191 8.86 18.68 34.73
N LEU A 192 9.26 17.76 33.87
CA LEU A 192 8.39 17.21 32.81
C LEU A 192 7.18 16.52 33.43
N ARG A 193 7.38 15.67 34.45
CA ARG A 193 6.30 15.03 35.20
C ARG A 193 5.32 16.05 35.77
N ASP A 194 5.83 17.04 36.46
CA ASP A 194 5.00 18.04 37.17
C ASP A 194 4.19 18.88 36.18
N LEU A 195 4.78 19.32 35.07
CA LEU A 195 4.09 20.00 33.99
C LEU A 195 3.01 19.12 33.35
N PHE A 196 3.31 17.84 33.09
CA PHE A 196 2.32 16.91 32.54
C PHE A 196 1.14 16.72 33.50
N LEU A 197 1.41 16.48 34.78
CA LEU A 197 0.34 16.26 35.77
C LEU A 197 -0.50 17.52 36.00
N GLU A 198 0.08 18.71 35.99
CA GLU A 198 -0.66 19.96 36.05
C GLU A 198 -1.63 20.08 34.85
N GLU A 199 -1.13 19.88 33.63
CA GLU A 199 -1.99 19.93 32.43
C GLU A 199 -3.03 18.79 32.44
N TYR A 200 -2.63 17.57 32.82
CA TYR A 200 -3.50 16.40 32.87
C TYR A 200 -4.69 16.63 33.81
N ASN A 201 -4.44 17.13 35.00
CA ASN A 201 -5.49 17.44 35.97
C ASN A 201 -6.48 18.48 35.43
N LYS A 202 -5.97 19.53 34.73
CA LYS A 202 -6.85 20.54 34.09
C LYS A 202 -7.71 19.91 32.99
N VAL A 203 -7.15 19.03 32.17
CA VAL A 203 -7.86 18.37 31.07
C VAL A 203 -8.88 17.36 31.58
N VAL A 204 -8.53 16.53 32.56
CA VAL A 204 -9.47 15.54 33.14
C VAL A 204 -10.64 16.22 33.84
N SER A 205 -10.36 17.24 34.63
CA SER A 205 -11.40 17.99 35.38
C SER A 205 -12.22 18.96 34.49
N PHE A 206 -11.87 19.09 33.20
CA PHE A 206 -12.58 19.99 32.31
C PHE A 206 -14.05 19.60 32.15
N ILE A 207 -14.95 20.58 32.39
CA ILE A 207 -16.38 20.49 32.19
C ILE A 207 -16.75 21.45 31.04
N PRO A 208 -17.52 21.01 30.04
CA PRO A 208 -17.95 21.88 28.96
C PRO A 208 -18.72 23.11 29.47
N PRO A 209 -18.58 24.27 28.83
CA PRO A 209 -19.32 25.48 29.18
C PRO A 209 -20.84 25.28 29.23
N LYS A 210 -21.50 26.09 30.04
CA LYS A 210 -22.96 26.04 30.25
C LYS A 210 -23.73 26.00 28.92
N GLY A 211 -24.74 25.13 28.86
CA GLY A 211 -25.58 24.95 27.67
C GLY A 211 -25.16 23.80 26.78
N TYR A 212 -24.10 23.05 27.11
CA TYR A 212 -23.73 21.83 26.45
C TYR A 212 -24.83 20.77 26.52
N SER A 213 -25.33 20.30 25.39
CA SER A 213 -26.46 19.37 25.27
C SER A 213 -26.15 18.06 24.59
N PHE A 214 -24.92 17.92 24.06
CA PHE A 214 -24.54 16.69 23.36
C PHE A 214 -24.59 15.48 24.31
N PRO A 215 -25.10 14.31 23.89
CA PRO A 215 -25.37 13.18 24.78
C PRO A 215 -24.10 12.51 25.38
N TYR A 216 -22.94 12.76 24.77
CA TYR A 216 -21.68 12.17 25.22
C TYR A 216 -20.77 13.22 25.85
N GLN A 217 -20.04 12.82 26.88
CA GLN A 217 -18.98 13.67 27.46
C GLN A 217 -17.81 13.77 26.48
N PRO A 218 -17.12 14.92 26.41
CA PRO A 218 -15.95 15.08 25.57
C PRO A 218 -14.86 14.08 25.94
N ASN A 219 -14.27 13.45 24.93
CA ASN A 219 -13.12 12.57 25.13
C ASN A 219 -11.83 13.37 25.43
N MET A 220 -10.76 12.65 25.80
CA MET A 220 -9.49 13.28 26.24
C MET A 220 -8.89 14.18 25.13
N MET A 221 -8.93 13.75 23.86
CA MET A 221 -8.43 14.55 22.73
C MET A 221 -9.23 15.85 22.55
N GLN A 222 -10.56 15.78 22.69
CA GLN A 222 -11.43 16.95 22.58
C GLN A 222 -11.15 17.96 23.69
N LYS A 223 -11.07 17.50 24.93
CA LYS A 223 -10.71 18.33 26.11
C LYS A 223 -9.33 18.96 25.94
N LEU A 224 -8.34 18.18 25.51
CA LEU A 224 -6.98 18.66 25.27
C LEU A 224 -6.96 19.73 24.16
N THR A 225 -7.69 19.51 23.06
CA THR A 225 -7.80 20.51 21.97
C THR A 225 -8.38 21.83 22.49
N VAL A 226 -9.45 21.77 23.28
CA VAL A 226 -10.06 22.97 23.89
C VAL A 226 -9.04 23.73 24.72
N GLN A 227 -8.33 23.04 25.60
CA GLN A 227 -7.30 23.66 26.44
C GLN A 227 -6.16 24.27 25.59
N ARG A 228 -5.69 23.57 24.54
CA ARG A 228 -4.65 24.05 23.65
C ARG A 228 -5.06 25.30 22.85
N VAL A 229 -6.31 25.34 22.35
CA VAL A 229 -6.84 26.54 21.68
C VAL A 229 -6.84 27.72 22.64
N LYS A 230 -7.29 27.53 23.87
CA LYS A 230 -7.32 28.57 24.90
C LYS A 230 -5.94 29.11 25.24
N ASP A 231 -4.96 28.21 25.44
CA ASP A 231 -3.63 28.57 25.91
C ASP A 231 -2.74 29.14 24.79
N TYR A 232 -2.81 28.58 23.58
CA TYR A 232 -1.90 28.92 22.48
C TYR A 232 -2.50 29.86 21.42
N LYS A 233 -3.79 30.11 21.45
CA LYS A 233 -4.57 30.90 20.49
C LYS A 233 -4.56 30.38 19.05
N ARG A 234 -3.45 29.82 18.57
CA ARG A 234 -3.29 29.22 17.23
C ARG A 234 -2.81 27.79 17.37
N TYR A 235 -3.64 26.85 16.91
CA TYR A 235 -3.32 25.42 17.09
C TYR A 235 -3.89 24.55 15.97
N GLY A 236 -3.40 23.31 15.85
CA GLY A 236 -3.87 22.32 14.92
C GLY A 236 -4.55 21.13 15.62
N ASN A 237 -5.50 20.49 14.95
CA ASN A 237 -6.02 19.18 15.35
C ASN A 237 -5.88 18.23 14.14
N TRP A 238 -4.85 17.39 14.19
CA TRP A 238 -4.47 16.45 13.15
C TRP A 238 -5.06 15.05 13.39
N SER A 239 -6.05 14.93 14.28
CA SER A 239 -6.62 13.64 14.66
C SER A 239 -7.32 12.96 13.50
N GLY A 240 -7.29 11.63 13.50
CA GLY A 240 -7.82 10.79 12.44
C GLY A 240 -9.29 11.00 12.14
N THR A 241 -9.78 10.38 11.08
CA THR A 241 -11.22 10.40 10.74
C THR A 241 -12.04 9.78 11.87
N GLY A 242 -13.20 10.35 12.20
CA GLY A 242 -14.04 9.83 13.27
C GLY A 242 -13.59 10.18 14.70
N ALA A 243 -12.50 10.93 14.87
CA ALA A 243 -12.01 11.34 16.21
C ALA A 243 -12.91 12.36 16.94
N GLY A 244 -13.92 12.93 16.27
CA GLY A 244 -14.82 13.94 16.85
C GLY A 244 -14.19 15.35 16.88
N LYS A 245 -13.41 15.71 15.87
CA LYS A 245 -12.78 17.03 15.73
C LYS A 245 -13.78 18.16 15.75
N THR A 246 -14.94 17.98 15.12
CA THR A 246 -16.03 18.97 15.08
C THR A 246 -16.48 19.38 16.48
N ILE A 247 -16.72 18.40 17.35
CA ILE A 247 -17.14 18.69 18.75
C ILE A 247 -16.08 19.52 19.48
N SER A 248 -14.80 19.27 19.24
CA SER A 248 -13.72 20.00 19.92
C SER A 248 -13.70 21.50 19.58
N PHE A 249 -13.95 21.91 18.32
CA PHE A 249 -13.99 23.34 18.01
C PHE A 249 -15.26 24.02 18.54
N ILE A 250 -16.39 23.33 18.53
CA ILE A 250 -17.65 23.87 19.05
C ILE A 250 -17.51 24.15 20.55
N ILE A 251 -16.95 23.22 21.32
CA ILE A 251 -16.66 23.45 22.74
C ILE A 251 -15.63 24.55 22.93
N ALA A 252 -14.55 24.56 22.14
CA ALA A 252 -13.51 25.58 22.22
C ALA A 252 -14.07 27.00 21.99
N SER A 253 -14.98 27.17 21.03
CA SER A 253 -15.61 28.46 20.76
C SER A 253 -16.35 29.04 21.97
N ARG A 254 -16.97 28.15 22.81
CA ARG A 254 -17.66 28.55 24.03
C ARG A 254 -16.69 28.75 25.19
N GLU A 255 -15.64 27.94 25.27
CA GLU A 255 -14.63 28.09 26.32
C GLU A 255 -13.86 29.41 26.22
N ILE A 256 -13.60 29.88 24.99
CA ILE A 256 -12.98 31.20 24.75
C ILE A 256 -13.98 32.35 24.64
N ASP A 257 -15.26 32.10 24.90
CA ASP A 257 -16.38 33.04 24.78
C ASP A 257 -16.46 33.74 23.41
N SER A 258 -16.22 33.02 22.32
CA SER A 258 -16.29 33.58 20.96
C SER A 258 -17.69 34.06 20.62
N LYS A 259 -17.85 35.32 20.28
CA LYS A 259 -19.13 35.90 19.85
C LYS A 259 -19.33 35.80 18.32
N LEU A 260 -18.25 35.69 17.58
CA LEU A 260 -18.27 35.38 16.14
C LEU A 260 -17.18 34.33 15.82
N THR A 261 -17.63 33.12 15.53
CA THR A 261 -16.81 32.02 15.02
C THR A 261 -17.02 31.89 13.51
N VAL A 262 -15.98 32.04 12.72
CA VAL A 262 -16.02 31.81 11.27
C VAL A 262 -15.46 30.42 10.98
N VAL A 263 -16.28 29.54 10.42
CA VAL A 263 -15.88 28.17 10.06
C VAL A 263 -15.76 28.08 8.55
N ILE A 264 -14.58 27.71 8.06
CA ILE A 264 -14.30 27.51 6.64
C ILE A 264 -14.26 26.01 6.40
N CYS A 265 -15.15 25.51 5.56
CA CYS A 265 -15.41 24.07 5.37
C CYS A 265 -15.68 23.73 3.90
N LEU A 266 -15.89 22.46 3.61
CA LEU A 266 -16.36 22.01 2.31
C LEU A 266 -17.85 22.32 2.13
N ASN A 267 -18.28 22.62 0.90
CA ASN A 267 -19.70 22.88 0.62
C ASN A 267 -20.60 21.69 1.02
N SER A 268 -20.10 20.48 0.87
CA SER A 268 -20.83 19.24 1.23
C SER A 268 -21.02 19.02 2.75
N THR A 269 -20.29 19.77 3.59
CA THR A 269 -20.35 19.57 5.06
C THR A 269 -21.10 20.68 5.77
N VAL A 270 -21.55 21.72 5.07
CA VAL A 270 -22.21 22.90 5.67
C VAL A 270 -23.45 22.49 6.50
N SER A 271 -24.36 21.72 5.91
CA SER A 271 -25.60 21.32 6.60
C SER A 271 -25.33 20.44 7.82
N GLN A 272 -24.36 19.53 7.72
CA GLN A 272 -23.97 18.67 8.85
C GLN A 272 -23.33 19.49 9.98
N LEU A 273 -22.49 20.48 9.65
CA LEU A 273 -21.88 21.37 10.64
C LEU A 273 -22.93 22.24 11.35
N GLU A 274 -23.96 22.70 10.63
CA GLU A 274 -25.08 23.42 11.22
C GLU A 274 -25.82 22.56 12.24
N GLU A 275 -26.15 21.30 11.88
CA GLU A 275 -26.77 20.33 12.78
C GLU A 275 -25.88 20.05 14.01
N ASP A 276 -24.60 19.73 13.78
CA ASP A 276 -23.66 19.44 14.87
C ASP A 276 -23.53 20.62 15.86
N ILE A 277 -23.47 21.87 15.36
CA ILE A 277 -23.40 23.07 16.24
C ILE A 277 -24.64 23.19 17.08
N LEU A 278 -25.82 22.99 16.50
CA LEU A 278 -27.11 23.10 17.21
C LEU A 278 -27.32 21.93 18.17
N ASP A 279 -26.85 20.74 17.86
CA ASP A 279 -26.91 19.59 18.77
C ASP A 279 -26.03 19.78 20.01
N VAL A 280 -24.86 20.39 19.84
CA VAL A 280 -23.93 20.64 20.96
C VAL A 280 -24.35 21.84 21.76
N TYR A 281 -24.77 22.92 21.11
CA TYR A 281 -25.26 24.14 21.76
C TYR A 281 -26.51 24.71 21.05
N PRO A 282 -27.73 24.32 21.43
CA PRO A 282 -28.98 24.73 20.76
C PRO A 282 -29.23 26.23 20.71
N ASN A 283 -28.61 26.99 21.61
CA ASN A 283 -28.74 28.45 21.65
C ASN A 283 -27.75 29.21 20.73
N SER A 284 -27.12 28.52 19.78
CA SER A 284 -26.25 29.11 18.78
C SER A 284 -27.04 29.76 17.65
N LEU A 285 -26.49 30.82 17.04
CA LEU A 285 -26.96 31.37 15.77
C LEU A 285 -26.04 30.93 14.65
N VAL A 286 -26.54 30.15 13.70
CA VAL A 286 -25.77 29.65 12.58
C VAL A 286 -26.16 30.38 11.29
N HIS A 287 -25.16 30.87 10.55
CA HIS A 287 -25.34 31.62 9.32
C HIS A 287 -24.54 30.91 8.21
N THR A 288 -25.17 30.55 7.11
CA THR A 288 -24.54 29.87 5.97
C THR A 288 -24.15 30.82 4.84
N ASN A 289 -24.56 32.07 4.93
CA ASN A 289 -24.21 33.13 3.99
C ASN A 289 -23.89 34.43 4.74
N PHE A 290 -23.01 35.21 4.15
CA PHE A 290 -22.68 36.56 4.61
C PHE A 290 -23.11 37.60 3.55
N LYS A 291 -23.82 38.63 3.99
CA LYS A 291 -24.22 39.76 3.14
C LYS A 291 -23.39 41.01 3.47
N LYS A 292 -22.98 41.77 2.46
CA LYS A 292 -22.27 43.06 2.64
C LYS A 292 -23.03 43.97 3.60
N GLY A 293 -22.34 44.53 4.61
CA GLY A 293 -22.92 45.34 5.67
C GLY A 293 -23.58 44.58 6.82
N GLN A 294 -23.62 43.27 6.81
CA GLN A 294 -24.17 42.42 7.87
C GLN A 294 -23.35 42.57 9.17
N LYS A 295 -24.07 42.79 10.29
CA LYS A 295 -23.49 42.83 11.62
C LYS A 295 -24.06 41.66 12.45
N PHE A 296 -23.22 41.08 13.28
CA PHE A 296 -23.60 39.99 14.18
C PHE A 296 -23.85 40.48 15.59
N ASP A 297 -24.90 39.98 16.22
CA ASP A 297 -25.27 40.30 17.62
C ASP A 297 -24.25 39.68 18.58
N ARG A 298 -23.40 40.48 19.16
CA ARG A 298 -22.34 40.03 20.09
C ARG A 298 -22.88 39.66 21.49
N SER A 299 -24.17 39.78 21.75
CA SER A 299 -24.80 39.23 22.97
C SER A 299 -24.96 37.70 22.85
N LYS A 300 -24.85 37.15 21.64
CA LYS A 300 -25.05 35.75 21.29
C LYS A 300 -23.79 35.12 20.69
N HIS A 301 -23.75 33.78 20.64
CA HIS A 301 -22.70 33.07 19.94
C HIS A 301 -23.12 32.81 18.50
N ASN A 302 -22.43 33.46 17.56
CA ASN A 302 -22.69 33.39 16.14
C ASN A 302 -21.65 32.51 15.45
N TYR A 303 -22.10 31.64 14.56
CA TYR A 303 -21.27 30.82 13.68
C TYR A 303 -21.56 31.22 12.24
N LEU A 304 -20.53 31.63 11.50
CA LEU A 304 -20.61 31.89 10.07
C LEU A 304 -19.91 30.78 9.31
N LEU A 305 -20.67 29.96 8.58
CA LEU A 305 -20.16 28.85 7.79
C LEU A 305 -19.87 29.33 6.36
N LEU A 306 -18.62 29.25 5.92
CA LEU A 306 -18.18 29.63 4.59
C LEU A 306 -17.49 28.46 3.89
N ASN A 307 -17.80 28.24 2.61
CA ASN A 307 -17.11 27.20 1.86
C ASN A 307 -15.82 27.71 1.21
N TYR A 308 -14.86 26.79 0.97
CA TYR A 308 -13.57 27.09 0.38
C TYR A 308 -13.67 27.68 -1.04
N GLU A 309 -14.73 27.35 -1.79
CA GLU A 309 -14.95 27.81 -3.16
C GLU A 309 -15.18 29.32 -3.21
N LYS A 310 -15.78 29.91 -2.16
CA LYS A 310 -15.99 31.37 -2.05
C LYS A 310 -14.67 32.14 -2.07
N PHE A 311 -13.57 31.52 -1.67
CA PHE A 311 -12.24 32.14 -1.64
C PHE A 311 -11.50 32.14 -3.01
N GLN A 312 -12.13 31.62 -4.05
CA GLN A 312 -11.60 31.64 -5.42
C GLN A 312 -12.26 32.70 -6.33
N GLN A 313 -13.30 33.36 -5.84
CA GLN A 313 -14.08 34.30 -6.63
C GLN A 313 -13.56 35.74 -6.43
N GLY A 314 -13.40 36.54 -7.52
CA GLY A 314 -12.76 37.87 -7.48
C GLY A 314 -13.41 38.90 -6.55
N TYR A 315 -14.75 38.83 -6.34
CA TYR A 315 -15.45 39.75 -5.44
C TYR A 315 -15.30 39.41 -3.95
N THR A 316 -14.71 38.24 -3.64
CA THR A 316 -14.56 37.70 -2.28
C THR A 316 -13.72 38.63 -1.38
N GLU A 317 -12.75 39.35 -1.96
CA GLU A 317 -11.89 40.22 -1.20
C GLU A 317 -12.66 41.42 -0.63
N GLU A 318 -13.55 42.04 -1.40
CA GLU A 318 -14.41 43.10 -0.90
C GLU A 318 -15.36 42.63 0.20
N VAL A 319 -15.91 41.43 0.04
CA VAL A 319 -16.82 40.80 1.04
C VAL A 319 -16.09 40.51 2.35
N PHE A 320 -14.86 40.02 2.30
CA PHE A 320 -14.08 39.76 3.53
C PHE A 320 -13.52 41.04 4.16
N GLN A 321 -13.23 42.06 3.37
CA GLN A 321 -12.91 43.37 3.90
C GLN A 321 -14.11 43.98 4.65
N ASP A 322 -15.31 43.81 4.12
CA ASP A 322 -16.54 44.26 4.75
C ASP A 322 -16.85 43.47 6.01
N LEU A 323 -16.64 42.15 5.99
CA LEU A 323 -16.80 41.28 7.16
C LEU A 323 -15.92 41.76 8.33
N ASN A 324 -14.62 41.93 8.08
CA ASN A 324 -13.67 42.40 9.10
C ASN A 324 -13.91 43.88 9.51
N LYS A 325 -14.37 44.72 8.59
CA LYS A 325 -14.65 46.15 8.89
C LYS A 325 -15.82 46.29 9.83
N ASN A 326 -16.84 45.47 9.67
CA ASN A 326 -18.10 45.60 10.39
C ASN A 326 -18.25 44.67 11.61
N ASN A 327 -17.38 43.66 11.70
CA ASN A 327 -17.47 42.64 12.75
C ASN A 327 -16.09 42.26 13.31
N LEU A 328 -16.02 42.07 14.61
CA LEU A 328 -14.83 41.55 15.29
C LEU A 328 -14.93 40.03 15.28
N ILE A 329 -14.01 39.37 14.53
CA ILE A 329 -13.91 37.91 14.50
C ILE A 329 -13.08 37.44 15.69
N ASP A 330 -13.66 36.55 16.51
CA ASP A 330 -12.98 36.03 17.69
C ASP A 330 -12.26 34.72 17.41
N PHE A 331 -12.84 33.88 16.53
CA PHE A 331 -12.32 32.57 16.24
C PHE A 331 -12.48 32.18 14.76
N ILE A 332 -11.43 31.73 14.11
CA ILE A 332 -11.49 31.13 12.79
C ILE A 332 -11.17 29.63 12.92
N VAL A 333 -12.01 28.80 12.33
CA VAL A 333 -11.84 27.35 12.24
C VAL A 333 -11.69 26.97 10.77
N LEU A 334 -10.65 26.25 10.44
CA LEU A 334 -10.40 25.73 9.09
C LEU A 334 -10.63 24.22 9.13
N ASP A 335 -11.83 23.80 8.74
CA ASP A 335 -12.16 22.36 8.65
C ASP A 335 -11.62 21.78 7.35
N GLU A 336 -11.04 20.59 7.43
CA GLU A 336 -10.27 19.98 6.33
C GLU A 336 -9.27 20.97 5.69
N VAL A 337 -8.44 21.55 6.55
CA VAL A 337 -7.51 22.62 6.23
C VAL A 337 -6.56 22.30 5.06
N HIS A 338 -6.37 21.02 4.75
CA HIS A 338 -5.61 20.58 3.58
C HIS A 338 -6.18 21.10 2.24
N ASN A 339 -7.42 21.60 2.19
CA ASN A 339 -7.99 22.26 1.02
C ASN A 339 -7.45 23.68 0.79
N SER A 340 -6.71 24.25 1.76
CA SER A 340 -6.06 25.56 1.68
C SER A 340 -4.54 25.48 1.56
N LYS A 341 -3.99 24.29 1.36
CA LYS A 341 -2.53 24.08 1.23
C LYS A 341 -1.98 24.62 -0.09
N GLN A 342 -0.70 24.93 -0.08
CA GLN A 342 0.07 25.21 -1.28
C GLN A 342 0.62 23.88 -1.82
N ARG A 343 0.47 23.64 -3.12
CA ARG A 343 0.92 22.38 -3.77
C ARG A 343 2.25 22.56 -4.48
N ASP A 344 2.53 23.75 -4.94
CA ASP A 344 3.73 24.11 -5.70
C ASP A 344 4.37 25.40 -5.15
N LYS A 345 5.32 25.98 -5.88
CA LYS A 345 5.99 27.24 -5.50
C LYS A 345 5.05 28.46 -5.54
N ASN A 346 3.91 28.37 -6.24
CA ASN A 346 2.98 29.48 -6.41
C ASN A 346 1.85 29.40 -5.38
N GLU A 347 1.55 30.51 -4.74
CA GLU A 347 0.46 30.62 -3.79
C GLU A 347 -0.90 30.67 -4.52
N SER A 348 -1.84 29.80 -4.16
CA SER A 348 -3.17 29.82 -4.75
C SER A 348 -3.96 31.06 -4.28
N GLN A 349 -4.84 31.59 -5.13
CA GLN A 349 -5.73 32.73 -4.79
C GLN A 349 -6.54 32.44 -3.53
N ARG A 350 -7.03 31.18 -3.37
CA ARG A 350 -7.74 30.71 -2.16
C ARG A 350 -6.90 30.89 -0.91
N ARG A 351 -5.65 30.41 -0.93
CA ARG A 351 -4.74 30.54 0.19
C ARG A 351 -4.42 31.99 0.53
N ALA A 352 -4.11 32.80 -0.49
CA ALA A 352 -3.80 34.23 -0.31
C ALA A 352 -5.00 34.98 0.33
N ALA A 353 -6.24 34.69 -0.11
CA ALA A 353 -7.44 35.26 0.49
C ALA A 353 -7.64 34.85 1.96
N LEU A 354 -7.40 33.55 2.27
CA LEU A 354 -7.45 33.05 3.65
C LEU A 354 -6.40 33.71 4.54
N MET A 355 -5.15 33.84 4.05
CA MET A 355 -4.07 34.48 4.80
C MET A 355 -4.40 35.95 5.12
N ARG A 356 -5.00 36.67 4.14
CA ARG A 356 -5.45 38.06 4.37
C ARG A 356 -6.57 38.14 5.41
N LEU A 357 -7.58 37.26 5.34
CA LEU A 357 -8.67 37.19 6.34
C LEU A 357 -8.11 36.94 7.74
N ILE A 358 -7.27 35.94 7.90
CA ILE A 358 -6.63 35.56 9.17
C ILE A 358 -5.74 36.69 9.69
N GLY A 359 -4.91 37.28 8.83
CA GLY A 359 -4.02 38.38 9.20
C GLY A 359 -4.78 39.57 9.75
N ARG A 360 -5.80 40.06 9.01
CA ARG A 360 -6.63 41.17 9.44
C ARG A 360 -7.43 40.88 10.72
N SER A 361 -7.98 39.67 10.85
CA SER A 361 -8.69 39.30 12.09
C SER A 361 -7.77 39.34 13.30
N ALA A 362 -6.54 38.89 13.15
CA ALA A 362 -5.52 38.94 14.21
C ALA A 362 -5.04 40.37 14.54
N GLU A 363 -4.95 41.25 13.54
CA GLU A 363 -4.63 42.68 13.73
C GLU A 363 -5.72 43.43 14.49
N MET A 364 -6.99 43.14 14.16
CA MET A 364 -8.14 43.83 14.76
C MET A 364 -8.52 43.26 16.14
N ASN A 365 -8.22 41.98 16.43
CA ASN A 365 -8.56 41.32 17.66
C ASN A 365 -7.34 40.70 18.36
N PRO A 366 -6.79 41.30 19.40
CA PRO A 366 -5.69 40.74 20.18
C PRO A 366 -5.99 39.37 20.81
N ASN A 367 -7.29 39.07 20.99
CA ASN A 367 -7.78 37.78 21.51
C ASN A 367 -8.27 36.85 20.40
N PHE A 368 -7.83 37.07 19.17
CA PHE A 368 -8.14 36.22 18.04
C PHE A 368 -7.57 34.80 18.21
N HIS A 369 -8.40 33.80 17.89
CA HIS A 369 -8.02 32.39 17.91
C HIS A 369 -8.11 31.77 16.52
N LEU A 370 -7.31 30.75 16.26
CA LEU A 370 -7.29 29.98 15.01
C LEU A 370 -7.11 28.49 15.29
N LEU A 371 -7.97 27.65 14.73
CA LEU A 371 -7.85 26.20 14.76
C LEU A 371 -7.89 25.65 13.34
N GLY A 372 -6.86 24.92 12.93
CA GLY A 372 -6.89 24.12 11.71
C GLY A 372 -7.10 22.65 12.00
N MET A 373 -8.01 22.01 11.27
CA MET A 373 -8.36 20.61 11.48
C MET A 373 -8.17 19.83 10.18
N SER A 374 -7.51 18.67 10.24
CA SER A 374 -7.43 17.71 9.14
C SER A 374 -7.02 16.34 9.66
N ALA A 375 -7.65 15.29 9.15
CA ALA A 375 -7.18 13.93 9.38
C ALA A 375 -5.89 13.62 8.59
N THR A 376 -5.66 14.34 7.50
CA THR A 376 -4.57 14.14 6.54
C THR A 376 -3.86 15.47 6.26
N PRO A 377 -3.06 16.01 7.19
CA PRO A 377 -2.37 17.30 7.00
C PRO A 377 -1.30 17.24 5.91
N VAL A 378 -0.80 16.06 5.58
CA VAL A 378 0.16 15.80 4.50
C VAL A 378 -0.45 14.76 3.56
N ILE A 379 -0.60 15.09 2.28
CA ILE A 379 -1.20 14.19 1.29
C ILE A 379 -0.20 13.78 0.21
N ASN A 380 0.40 14.76 -0.47
CA ASN A 380 1.25 14.51 -1.64
C ASN A 380 2.73 14.76 -1.40
N ASN A 381 3.05 15.85 -0.70
CA ASN A 381 4.43 16.27 -0.50
C ASN A 381 4.59 17.14 0.79
N LEU A 382 5.83 17.39 1.17
CA LEU A 382 6.15 18.15 2.39
C LEU A 382 5.93 19.66 2.26
N ILE A 383 5.80 20.21 1.02
CA ILE A 383 5.43 21.61 0.78
C ILE A 383 4.04 21.86 1.36
N GLU A 384 3.13 20.93 1.17
CA GLU A 384 1.77 21.01 1.71
C GLU A 384 1.78 21.16 3.23
N ALA A 385 2.51 20.29 3.92
CA ALA A 385 2.64 20.35 5.38
C ALA A 385 3.29 21.64 5.88
N LYS A 386 4.39 22.04 5.27
CA LYS A 386 5.06 23.33 5.58
C LYS A 386 4.10 24.50 5.42
N SER A 387 3.33 24.50 4.33
CA SER A 387 2.36 25.56 4.05
C SER A 387 1.20 25.59 5.07
N LEU A 388 0.75 24.42 5.56
CA LEU A 388 -0.27 24.35 6.61
C LEU A 388 0.25 24.84 7.94
N LEU A 389 1.46 24.45 8.32
CA LEU A 389 2.11 24.96 9.54
C LEU A 389 2.22 26.49 9.50
N GLN A 390 2.66 27.07 8.38
CA GLN A 390 2.73 28.52 8.21
C GLN A 390 1.35 29.19 8.36
N LEU A 391 0.31 28.61 7.75
CA LEU A 391 -1.05 29.14 7.83
C LEU A 391 -1.59 29.15 9.25
N ILE A 392 -1.41 28.02 9.98
CA ILE A 392 -1.95 27.85 11.32
C ILE A 392 -1.15 28.69 12.35
N THR A 393 0.17 28.61 12.32
CA THR A 393 1.01 29.25 13.33
C THR A 393 1.31 30.72 13.05
N GLY A 394 1.21 31.14 11.77
CA GLY A 394 1.67 32.44 11.32
C GLY A 394 3.19 32.60 11.29
N LYS A 395 3.95 31.52 11.50
CA LYS A 395 5.42 31.52 11.53
C LYS A 395 5.99 31.08 10.19
N LYS A 396 7.18 31.56 9.87
CA LYS A 396 7.96 31.07 8.72
C LYS A 396 8.82 29.88 9.15
N TYR A 397 9.00 28.91 8.27
CA TYR A 397 9.77 27.68 8.49
C TYR A 397 10.85 27.54 7.41
N ASP A 398 11.72 28.55 7.29
CA ASP A 398 12.76 28.61 6.25
C ASP A 398 13.83 27.51 6.42
N ASP A 399 13.96 26.97 7.63
CA ASP A 399 14.83 25.87 8.01
C ASP A 399 14.29 24.46 7.61
N ILE A 400 13.04 24.37 7.17
CA ILE A 400 12.45 23.12 6.73
C ILE A 400 12.61 22.94 5.23
N ASN A 401 13.45 21.98 4.83
CA ASN A 401 13.53 21.53 3.45
C ASN A 401 12.32 20.64 3.13
N THR A 402 11.73 20.86 1.96
CA THR A 402 10.50 20.15 1.52
C THR A 402 10.78 19.01 0.54
N ARG A 403 12.05 18.66 0.29
CA ARG A 403 12.40 17.50 -0.50
C ARG A 403 11.81 16.23 0.17
N GLY A 404 11.21 15.33 -0.62
CA GLY A 404 10.52 14.15 -0.15
C GLY A 404 11.45 13.07 0.42
N THR A 405 12.05 13.34 1.58
CA THR A 405 12.87 12.38 2.33
C THR A 405 12.25 12.12 3.69
N ILE A 406 12.47 10.94 4.26
CA ILE A 406 12.01 10.57 5.60
C ILE A 406 12.54 11.57 6.65
N SER A 407 13.77 11.99 6.49
CA SER A 407 14.40 13.00 7.35
C SER A 407 13.62 14.33 7.39
N ASN A 408 13.27 14.85 6.22
CA ASN A 408 12.47 16.07 6.14
C ASN A 408 11.04 15.85 6.64
N ALA A 409 10.49 14.65 6.42
CA ALA A 409 9.19 14.27 6.96
C ALA A 409 9.18 14.30 8.50
N LEU A 410 10.24 13.82 9.15
CA LEU A 410 10.38 13.87 10.62
C LEU A 410 10.53 15.30 11.16
N LYS A 411 11.16 16.21 10.41
CA LYS A 411 11.16 17.64 10.78
C LYS A 411 9.74 18.21 10.78
N ILE A 412 8.94 17.85 9.78
CA ILE A 412 7.53 18.22 9.71
C ILE A 412 6.76 17.61 10.88
N PHE A 413 6.97 16.31 11.17
CA PHE A 413 6.35 15.64 12.31
C PHE A 413 6.58 16.39 13.62
N ASN A 414 7.82 16.77 13.91
CA ASN A 414 8.17 17.52 15.12
C ASN A 414 7.37 18.84 15.20
N GLN A 415 7.18 19.54 14.09
CA GLN A 415 6.43 20.79 14.07
C GLN A 415 4.91 20.55 14.18
N LEU A 416 4.39 19.50 13.56
CA LEU A 416 2.98 19.13 13.72
C LEU A 416 2.67 18.72 15.17
N LEU A 417 3.59 18.00 15.82
CA LEU A 417 3.46 17.61 17.22
C LEU A 417 3.48 18.81 18.18
N LEU A 418 4.37 19.76 17.93
CA LEU A 418 4.48 20.98 18.74
C LEU A 418 3.24 21.88 18.61
N ASN A 419 2.64 21.93 17.43
CA ASN A 419 1.60 22.89 17.09
C ASN A 419 0.22 22.23 16.88
N GLY A 420 0.04 20.97 17.31
CA GLY A 420 -1.24 20.29 17.12
C GLY A 420 -1.43 19.05 18.00
N VAL A 421 -2.65 18.58 18.03
CA VAL A 421 -3.04 17.32 18.68
C VAL A 421 -3.24 16.24 17.62
N ARG A 422 -2.72 15.05 17.84
CA ARG A 422 -2.90 13.87 16.98
C ARG A 422 -3.46 12.70 17.79
N TYR A 423 -4.72 12.32 17.53
CA TYR A 423 -5.35 11.13 18.07
C TYR A 423 -5.84 10.23 16.94
N ILE A 424 -5.54 8.95 17.02
CA ILE A 424 -5.96 7.95 16.05
C ILE A 424 -7.03 7.07 16.73
N PRO A 425 -8.31 7.20 16.35
CA PRO A 425 -9.36 6.36 16.92
C PRO A 425 -9.08 4.88 16.68
N LYS A 426 -9.24 4.07 17.73
CA LYS A 426 -9.22 2.62 17.63
C LYS A 426 -10.65 2.12 17.49
N TYR A 427 -10.87 1.15 16.62
CA TYR A 427 -12.16 0.53 16.41
C TYR A 427 -12.05 -0.97 16.65
N ASP A 428 -13.03 -1.54 17.37
CA ASP A 428 -13.17 -3.00 17.56
C ASP A 428 -13.80 -3.64 16.31
N ILE A 429 -13.23 -3.32 15.15
CA ILE A 429 -13.70 -3.77 13.85
C ILE A 429 -12.48 -4.26 13.09
N VAL A 430 -12.56 -5.44 12.49
CA VAL A 430 -11.50 -5.97 11.64
C VAL A 430 -11.67 -5.43 10.23
N LEU A 431 -10.66 -4.72 9.71
CA LEU A 431 -10.60 -4.31 8.31
C LEU A 431 -9.93 -5.43 7.49
N LYS A 432 -10.68 -5.99 6.54
CA LYS A 432 -10.18 -6.98 5.57
C LYS A 432 -10.00 -6.32 4.21
N GLU A 433 -8.77 -6.09 3.81
CA GLU A 433 -8.45 -5.66 2.44
C GLU A 433 -8.16 -6.91 1.61
N LEU A 434 -9.08 -7.21 0.69
CA LEU A 434 -9.00 -8.35 -0.21
C LEU A 434 -8.38 -7.90 -1.54
N THR A 435 -7.24 -8.50 -1.87
CA THR A 435 -6.42 -8.16 -3.04
C THR A 435 -5.99 -9.43 -3.75
N ALA A 436 -5.43 -9.32 -4.94
CA ALA A 436 -4.90 -10.48 -5.66
C ALA A 436 -3.81 -11.25 -4.90
N GLU A 437 -3.11 -10.60 -3.96
CA GLU A 437 -2.05 -11.23 -3.16
C GLU A 437 -2.62 -12.20 -2.12
N ASN A 438 -3.75 -11.85 -1.49
CA ASN A 438 -4.36 -12.66 -0.44
C ASN A 438 -5.67 -13.35 -0.87
N THR A 439 -6.19 -13.03 -2.05
CA THR A 439 -7.47 -13.54 -2.56
C THR A 439 -7.32 -13.86 -4.05
N PRO A 440 -7.01 -15.12 -4.40
CA PRO A 440 -6.63 -15.51 -5.78
C PRO A 440 -7.63 -15.15 -6.88
N ASN A 441 -8.93 -15.17 -6.58
CA ASN A 441 -9.96 -14.81 -7.57
C ASN A 441 -10.01 -13.31 -7.92
N LEU A 442 -9.31 -12.46 -7.18
CA LEU A 442 -9.13 -11.04 -7.50
C LEU A 442 -7.96 -10.78 -8.48
N ASN A 443 -7.24 -11.83 -8.83
CA ASN A 443 -6.19 -11.83 -9.83
C ASN A 443 -6.81 -12.09 -11.21
N ILE A 444 -7.08 -11.02 -11.95
CA ILE A 444 -7.78 -11.08 -13.24
C ILE A 444 -6.76 -11.18 -14.36
N ASP A 445 -6.93 -12.17 -15.23
CA ASP A 445 -6.13 -12.29 -16.44
C ASP A 445 -6.53 -11.23 -17.45
N GLY A 446 -5.58 -10.42 -17.88
CA GLY A 446 -5.73 -9.35 -18.88
C GLY A 446 -5.18 -9.70 -20.24
N SER A 447 -4.95 -10.97 -20.55
CA SER A 447 -4.41 -11.43 -21.83
C SER A 447 -5.31 -11.08 -23.03
N ASP A 448 -6.61 -10.94 -22.84
CA ASP A 448 -7.60 -10.53 -23.85
C ASP A 448 -7.63 -9.02 -24.15
N LEU A 449 -6.90 -8.22 -23.38
CA LEU A 449 -6.90 -6.75 -23.53
C LEU A 449 -6.01 -6.24 -24.66
N THR A 450 -5.23 -7.12 -25.27
CA THR A 450 -4.20 -6.78 -26.26
C THR A 450 -4.73 -5.89 -27.38
N ASP A 451 -5.85 -6.25 -27.99
CA ASP A 451 -6.41 -5.50 -29.12
C ASP A 451 -7.00 -4.15 -28.70
N LYS A 452 -7.65 -4.10 -27.55
CA LYS A 452 -8.21 -2.86 -26.99
C LYS A 452 -7.12 -1.85 -26.60
N LEU A 453 -5.95 -2.34 -26.23
CA LEU A 453 -4.82 -1.50 -25.81
C LEU A 453 -4.00 -0.99 -26.99
N LYS A 454 -4.05 -1.66 -28.16
CA LYS A 454 -3.44 -1.16 -29.40
C LYS A 454 -3.98 0.21 -29.80
N ASP A 455 -5.28 0.41 -29.61
CA ASP A 455 -5.98 1.65 -30.00
C ASP A 455 -5.80 2.78 -28.99
N ASN A 456 -5.27 2.49 -27.80
CA ASN A 456 -5.10 3.50 -26.76
C ASN A 456 -3.76 4.25 -26.89
N SER A 457 -3.78 5.57 -26.76
CA SER A 457 -2.57 6.40 -26.84
C SER A 457 -1.60 6.11 -25.67
N ASN A 458 -0.30 6.35 -25.87
CA ASN A 458 0.69 6.10 -24.83
C ASN A 458 0.54 6.99 -23.57
N LYS A 459 -0.19 8.10 -23.67
CA LYS A 459 -0.42 9.07 -22.58
C LYS A 459 -1.86 9.03 -22.03
N ASP A 460 -2.75 8.20 -22.59
CA ASP A 460 -4.13 8.12 -22.14
C ASP A 460 -4.31 7.11 -21.01
N TYR A 461 -3.99 7.55 -19.80
CA TYR A 461 -4.18 6.72 -18.58
C TYR A 461 -5.65 6.51 -18.23
N LEU A 462 -6.52 7.48 -18.51
CA LEU A 462 -7.95 7.33 -18.27
C LEU A 462 -8.56 6.30 -19.20
N GLY A 463 -8.12 6.25 -20.46
CA GLY A 463 -8.50 5.20 -21.39
C GLY A 463 -8.04 3.83 -20.92
N LEU A 464 -6.80 3.70 -20.42
CA LEU A 464 -6.30 2.46 -19.81
C LEU A 464 -7.19 2.02 -18.63
N GLU A 465 -7.47 2.93 -17.69
CA GLU A 465 -8.32 2.63 -16.53
C GLU A 465 -9.74 2.17 -16.94
N LYS A 466 -10.32 2.76 -17.98
CA LYS A 466 -11.62 2.33 -18.53
C LYS A 466 -11.58 0.90 -19.06
N ILE A 467 -10.52 0.56 -19.80
CA ILE A 467 -10.31 -0.79 -20.35
C ILE A 467 -10.15 -1.81 -19.20
N LEU A 468 -9.31 -1.51 -18.21
CA LEU A 468 -9.09 -2.38 -17.05
C LEU A 468 -10.37 -2.56 -16.22
N LEU A 469 -11.16 -1.49 -16.04
CA LEU A 469 -12.42 -1.57 -15.29
C LEU A 469 -13.41 -2.55 -15.95
N GLU A 470 -13.50 -2.55 -17.27
CA GLU A 470 -14.40 -3.46 -17.98
C GLU A 470 -14.07 -4.93 -17.71
N SER A 471 -12.79 -5.27 -17.66
CA SER A 471 -12.34 -6.64 -17.34
C SER A 471 -12.58 -7.02 -15.87
N LYS A 472 -12.76 -6.05 -14.99
CA LYS A 472 -13.08 -6.28 -13.57
C LYS A 472 -14.57 -6.52 -13.29
N LEU A 473 -15.47 -6.17 -14.22
CA LEU A 473 -16.92 -6.31 -13.99
C LEU A 473 -17.35 -7.73 -13.58
N PRO A 474 -16.84 -8.82 -14.19
CA PRO A 474 -17.26 -10.18 -13.82
C PRO A 474 -16.96 -10.56 -12.37
N ILE A 475 -16.01 -9.86 -11.72
CA ILE A 475 -15.69 -10.13 -10.30
C ILE A 475 -16.88 -9.82 -9.38
N LEU A 476 -17.74 -8.93 -9.80
CA LEU A 476 -18.95 -8.57 -9.06
C LEU A 476 -19.85 -9.78 -8.81
N ASP A 477 -19.82 -10.81 -9.68
CA ASP A 477 -20.61 -12.04 -9.49
C ASP A 477 -20.30 -12.76 -8.16
N PHE A 478 -19.10 -12.58 -7.64
CA PHE A 478 -18.65 -13.19 -6.38
C PHE A 478 -18.82 -12.28 -5.16
N TYR A 479 -18.90 -10.95 -5.38
CA TYR A 479 -18.84 -9.98 -4.28
C TYR A 479 -20.12 -9.16 -4.11
N LEU A 480 -21.07 -9.24 -5.06
CA LEU A 480 -22.37 -8.58 -4.89
C LEU A 480 -23.20 -9.25 -3.79
N LYS A 481 -23.74 -8.44 -2.92
CA LYS A 481 -24.79 -8.75 -1.95
C LYS A 481 -25.58 -7.47 -1.65
N PRO A 482 -26.78 -7.55 -1.05
CA PRO A 482 -27.46 -6.36 -0.57
C PRO A 482 -26.56 -5.54 0.37
N LYS A 483 -26.63 -4.22 0.29
CA LYS A 483 -25.79 -3.27 1.05
C LYS A 483 -24.32 -3.30 0.67
N THR A 484 -24.00 -3.49 -0.62
CA THR A 484 -22.66 -3.33 -1.15
C THR A 484 -22.48 -1.93 -1.75
N ILE A 485 -21.31 -1.31 -1.49
CA ILE A 485 -20.88 -0.09 -2.17
C ILE A 485 -19.89 -0.48 -3.27
N ILE A 486 -20.11 -0.01 -4.50
CA ILE A 486 -19.15 -0.12 -5.60
C ILE A 486 -18.57 1.26 -5.86
N TYR A 487 -17.28 1.38 -5.81
CA TYR A 487 -16.60 2.62 -6.11
C TYR A 487 -15.99 2.61 -7.50
N THR A 488 -16.17 3.72 -8.22
CA THR A 488 -15.45 4.05 -9.44
C THR A 488 -15.06 5.51 -9.43
N TYR A 489 -13.83 5.82 -9.87
CA TYR A 489 -13.37 7.20 -10.01
C TYR A 489 -14.19 8.00 -11.05
N PHE A 490 -14.72 7.31 -12.06
CA PHE A 490 -15.38 7.94 -13.20
C PHE A 490 -16.72 8.59 -12.84
N THR A 491 -17.06 9.62 -13.61
CA THR A 491 -18.31 10.37 -13.51
C THR A 491 -19.32 9.94 -14.59
N ASP A 492 -20.52 10.53 -14.60
CA ASP A 492 -21.55 10.18 -15.60
C ASP A 492 -21.13 10.58 -17.02
N LYS A 493 -20.27 11.60 -17.19
CA LYS A 493 -19.70 11.99 -18.48
C LYS A 493 -18.99 10.83 -19.19
N ASP A 494 -18.38 9.97 -18.42
CA ASP A 494 -17.66 8.80 -18.91
C ASP A 494 -18.56 7.60 -19.23
N ARG A 495 -19.85 7.64 -18.88
CA ARG A 495 -20.84 6.57 -19.00
C ARG A 495 -20.46 5.28 -18.20
N ILE A 496 -19.36 5.29 -17.47
CA ILE A 496 -18.87 4.13 -16.72
C ILE A 496 -19.80 3.78 -15.54
N PRO A 497 -20.24 4.74 -14.68
CA PRO A 497 -21.19 4.42 -13.61
C PRO A 497 -22.46 3.78 -14.10
N LYS A 498 -23.00 4.22 -15.25
CA LYS A 498 -24.18 3.59 -15.88
C LYS A 498 -23.90 2.18 -16.38
N LYS A 499 -22.69 1.92 -16.93
CA LYS A 499 -22.29 0.59 -17.38
C LYS A 499 -22.22 -0.38 -16.19
N VAL A 500 -21.61 0.05 -15.07
CA VAL A 500 -21.58 -0.70 -13.81
C VAL A 500 -23.00 -0.95 -13.31
N ALA A 501 -23.89 0.06 -13.35
CA ALA A 501 -25.28 -0.07 -12.93
C ALA A 501 -26.06 -1.09 -13.78
N ASN A 502 -25.86 -1.09 -15.09
CA ASN A 502 -26.48 -2.07 -15.98
C ASN A 502 -25.99 -3.49 -15.67
N TYR A 503 -24.69 -3.66 -15.38
CA TYR A 503 -24.15 -4.94 -14.97
C TYR A 503 -24.76 -5.43 -13.65
N VAL A 504 -24.82 -4.57 -12.63
CA VAL A 504 -25.44 -4.89 -11.34
C VAL A 504 -26.91 -5.29 -11.49
N LYS A 505 -27.68 -4.53 -12.29
CA LYS A 505 -29.08 -4.84 -12.59
C LYS A 505 -29.25 -6.18 -13.32
N SER A 506 -28.34 -6.52 -14.24
CA SER A 506 -28.36 -7.81 -14.95
C SER A 506 -28.16 -9.00 -14.02
N LYS A 507 -27.60 -8.77 -12.82
CA LYS A 507 -27.44 -9.79 -11.74
C LYS A 507 -28.60 -9.81 -10.75
N GLY A 508 -29.68 -9.05 -11.02
CA GLY A 508 -30.88 -9.04 -10.20
C GLY A 508 -30.88 -8.10 -8.99
N TYR A 509 -29.86 -7.23 -8.86
CA TYR A 509 -29.80 -6.27 -7.76
C TYR A 509 -30.32 -4.89 -8.17
N SER A 510 -31.07 -4.25 -7.28
CA SER A 510 -31.41 -2.84 -7.40
C SER A 510 -30.18 -1.97 -7.09
N CYS A 511 -29.99 -0.89 -7.85
CA CYS A 511 -28.87 0.02 -7.60
C CYS A 511 -29.20 1.48 -7.88
N SER A 512 -28.50 2.38 -7.17
CA SER A 512 -28.52 3.82 -7.41
C SER A 512 -27.11 4.37 -7.60
N LEU A 513 -27.00 5.45 -8.38
CA LEU A 513 -25.75 6.19 -8.57
C LEU A 513 -25.63 7.27 -7.49
N TYR A 514 -24.45 7.41 -6.90
CA TYR A 514 -24.10 8.48 -5.95
C TYR A 514 -22.88 9.22 -6.50
N ILE A 515 -23.12 10.22 -7.35
CA ILE A 515 -22.11 10.88 -8.16
C ILE A 515 -22.16 12.41 -8.03
N GLY A 516 -21.13 13.10 -8.50
CA GLY A 516 -20.98 14.55 -8.30
C GLY A 516 -21.99 15.43 -9.05
N GLU A 517 -22.53 14.95 -10.15
CA GLU A 517 -23.48 15.67 -11.00
C GLU A 517 -24.87 15.86 -10.35
N GLN A 518 -25.16 15.10 -9.31
CA GLN A 518 -26.41 15.18 -8.56
C GLN A 518 -26.41 16.32 -7.55
N SER A 519 -27.55 16.93 -7.32
CA SER A 519 -27.73 17.90 -6.26
C SER A 519 -27.54 17.30 -4.85
N THR A 520 -27.30 18.13 -3.86
CA THR A 520 -27.15 17.69 -2.48
C THR A 520 -28.40 16.98 -1.96
N LEU A 521 -29.60 17.50 -2.32
CA LEU A 521 -30.87 16.89 -1.93
C LEU A 521 -31.08 15.50 -2.56
N GLU A 522 -30.75 15.34 -3.85
CA GLU A 522 -30.84 14.04 -4.53
C GLU A 522 -29.88 13.03 -3.90
N ARG A 523 -28.65 13.42 -3.62
CA ARG A 523 -27.68 12.53 -2.96
C ARG A 523 -28.13 12.12 -1.55
N GLU A 524 -28.71 13.02 -0.79
CA GLU A 524 -29.25 12.69 0.52
C GLU A 524 -30.42 11.70 0.43
N GLN A 525 -31.31 11.86 -0.55
CA GLN A 525 -32.39 10.90 -0.80
C GLN A 525 -31.86 9.53 -1.22
N ILE A 526 -30.86 9.48 -2.08
CA ILE A 526 -30.22 8.23 -2.52
C ILE A 526 -29.57 7.52 -1.32
N LYS A 527 -28.88 8.26 -0.47
CA LYS A 527 -28.30 7.73 0.76
C LYS A 527 -29.36 7.11 1.67
N ARG A 528 -30.48 7.83 1.90
CA ARG A 528 -31.60 7.33 2.73
C ARG A 528 -32.18 6.05 2.15
N ASN A 529 -32.45 6.01 0.84
CA ASN A 529 -32.99 4.81 0.17
C ASN A 529 -32.05 3.61 0.33
N PHE A 530 -30.73 3.83 0.21
CA PHE A 530 -29.74 2.77 0.46
C PHE A 530 -29.73 2.34 1.94
N ILE A 531 -29.76 3.25 2.90
CA ILE A 531 -29.80 2.92 4.34
C ILE A 531 -31.07 2.15 4.68
N ASN A 532 -32.22 2.57 4.19
CA ASN A 532 -33.53 1.96 4.49
C ASN A 532 -33.72 0.58 3.84
N GLY A 533 -32.99 0.26 2.76
CA GLY A 533 -33.11 -1.01 2.09
C GLY A 533 -33.91 -0.98 0.80
N ASP A 534 -34.32 0.20 0.33
CA ASP A 534 -35.02 0.39 -0.93
C ASP A 534 -34.08 0.13 -2.15
N VAL A 535 -32.78 0.16 -1.89
CA VAL A 535 -31.70 -0.06 -2.87
C VAL A 535 -30.67 -1.01 -2.29
N ASP A 536 -30.28 -2.03 -3.07
CA ASP A 536 -29.31 -3.05 -2.67
C ASP A 536 -27.87 -2.58 -2.79
N VAL A 537 -27.56 -1.88 -3.88
CA VAL A 537 -26.17 -1.53 -4.24
C VAL A 537 -26.05 -0.04 -4.51
N LEU A 538 -25.05 0.58 -3.88
CA LEU A 538 -24.71 1.98 -4.12
C LEU A 538 -23.47 2.08 -5.01
N ILE A 539 -23.61 2.63 -6.21
CA ILE A 539 -22.49 2.88 -7.13
C ILE A 539 -22.05 4.33 -6.93
N ALA A 540 -20.85 4.51 -6.42
CA ALA A 540 -20.39 5.80 -5.96
C ALA A 540 -19.12 6.27 -6.66
N SER A 541 -18.99 7.60 -6.81
CA SER A 541 -17.75 8.26 -7.23
C SER A 541 -17.05 8.95 -6.05
N ARG A 542 -16.07 9.81 -6.33
CA ARG A 542 -15.30 10.56 -5.30
C ARG A 542 -16.17 11.24 -4.23
N THR A 543 -17.37 11.66 -4.60
CA THR A 543 -18.28 12.38 -3.69
C THR A 543 -18.66 11.59 -2.44
N ILE A 544 -18.60 10.27 -2.47
CA ILE A 544 -18.87 9.45 -1.28
C ILE A 544 -17.78 9.62 -0.20
N GLY A 545 -16.57 9.99 -0.60
CA GLY A 545 -15.45 10.24 0.32
C GLY A 545 -15.65 11.45 1.23
N THR A 546 -16.59 12.36 0.92
CA THR A 546 -16.79 13.60 1.66
C THR A 546 -18.22 13.71 2.19
N GLY A 547 -18.38 14.03 3.48
CA GLY A 547 -19.66 14.44 4.05
C GLY A 547 -20.77 13.39 4.14
N VAL A 548 -20.48 12.08 4.00
CA VAL A 548 -21.48 11.01 4.08
C VAL A 548 -21.32 10.22 5.38
N ASP A 549 -22.33 10.23 6.22
CA ASP A 549 -22.37 9.45 7.46
C ASP A 549 -23.55 8.45 7.47
N GLY A 550 -23.49 7.46 8.37
CA GLY A 550 -24.54 6.44 8.54
C GLY A 550 -24.37 5.17 7.71
N LEU A 551 -23.50 5.15 6.69
CA LEU A 551 -23.26 3.98 5.84
C LEU A 551 -22.67 2.81 6.64
N GLN A 552 -21.82 3.07 7.64
CA GLN A 552 -21.22 2.08 8.52
C GLN A 552 -22.25 1.23 9.30
N ASN A 553 -23.48 1.72 9.44
CA ASN A 553 -24.53 1.00 10.17
C ASN A 553 -25.18 -0.11 9.35
N VAL A 554 -25.07 -0.05 8.02
CA VAL A 554 -25.79 -0.93 7.10
C VAL A 554 -24.90 -1.61 6.08
N CYS A 555 -23.68 -1.14 5.88
CA CYS A 555 -22.76 -1.63 4.86
C CYS A 555 -21.43 -2.07 5.48
N ASN A 556 -20.99 -3.28 5.16
CA ASN A 556 -19.69 -3.81 5.55
C ASN A 556 -18.82 -4.26 4.36
N ARG A 557 -19.23 -3.97 3.11
CA ARG A 557 -18.45 -4.33 1.92
C ARG A 557 -18.39 -3.20 0.92
N MET A 558 -17.17 -2.92 0.47
CA MET A 558 -16.90 -1.97 -0.60
C MET A 558 -16.04 -2.62 -1.67
N VAL A 559 -16.45 -2.53 -2.93
CA VAL A 559 -15.69 -3.03 -4.08
C VAL A 559 -15.13 -1.84 -4.85
N LEU A 560 -13.81 -1.79 -4.99
CA LEU A 560 -13.12 -0.73 -5.71
C LEU A 560 -12.78 -1.18 -7.12
N LEU A 561 -13.62 -0.89 -8.09
CA LEU A 561 -13.36 -1.21 -9.50
C LEU A 561 -12.24 -0.34 -10.07
N THR A 562 -12.12 0.90 -9.60
CA THR A 562 -10.96 1.74 -9.82
C THR A 562 -10.41 2.22 -8.48
N LEU A 563 -9.14 2.54 -8.45
CA LEU A 563 -8.49 3.00 -7.24
C LEU A 563 -8.63 4.53 -7.11
N PRO A 564 -8.83 5.07 -5.92
CA PRO A 564 -8.74 6.51 -5.69
C PRO A 564 -7.39 7.08 -6.10
N TRP A 565 -7.31 8.39 -6.30
CA TRP A 565 -6.10 9.05 -6.76
C TRP A 565 -5.09 9.33 -5.64
N THR A 566 -5.56 9.39 -4.38
CA THR A 566 -4.71 9.68 -3.21
C THR A 566 -4.98 8.70 -2.07
N ASP A 567 -3.98 8.48 -1.22
CA ASP A 567 -4.16 7.73 0.03
C ASP A 567 -5.18 8.42 0.96
N SER A 568 -5.22 9.74 0.93
CA SER A 568 -6.23 10.52 1.65
C SER A 568 -7.66 10.19 1.19
N GLU A 569 -7.90 10.16 -0.12
CA GLU A 569 -9.21 9.77 -0.69
C GLU A 569 -9.55 8.32 -0.30
N TYR A 570 -8.57 7.42 -0.33
CA TYR A 570 -8.79 6.04 0.08
C TYR A 570 -9.14 5.91 1.56
N THR A 571 -8.41 6.59 2.42
CA THR A 571 -8.66 6.59 3.87
C THR A 571 -10.04 7.17 4.19
N GLN A 572 -10.44 8.24 3.50
CA GLN A 572 -11.78 8.81 3.62
C GLN A 572 -12.85 7.85 3.12
N LEU A 573 -12.58 7.16 2.01
CA LEU A 573 -13.48 6.19 1.40
C LEU A 573 -13.69 4.97 2.32
N LYS A 574 -12.63 4.36 2.82
CA LYS A 574 -12.69 3.30 3.83
C LYS A 574 -13.46 3.75 5.08
N GLY A 575 -13.18 4.96 5.51
CA GLY A 575 -13.81 5.56 6.68
C GLY A 575 -15.33 5.72 6.58
N ARG A 576 -15.95 5.37 5.45
CA ARG A 576 -17.41 5.32 5.31
C ARG A 576 -18.01 4.02 5.84
N ILE A 577 -17.23 2.94 5.84
CA ILE A 577 -17.66 1.63 6.38
C ILE A 577 -16.83 1.20 7.60
N TYR A 578 -15.54 1.52 7.63
CA TYR A 578 -14.62 1.27 8.74
C TYR A 578 -14.61 2.47 9.68
N ARG A 579 -15.54 2.50 10.61
CA ARG A 579 -15.77 3.66 11.50
C ARG A 579 -16.43 3.24 12.81
N GLN A 580 -16.20 4.02 13.87
CA GLN A 580 -16.91 3.87 15.13
C GLN A 580 -18.43 3.89 14.93
N GLY A 581 -19.12 3.03 15.64
CA GLY A 581 -20.57 2.85 15.53
C GLY A 581 -21.00 1.86 14.45
N SER A 582 -20.09 1.24 13.73
CA SER A 582 -20.41 0.11 12.85
C SER A 582 -21.04 -1.03 13.65
N LYS A 583 -22.09 -1.64 13.08
CA LYS A 583 -22.75 -2.82 13.67
C LYS A 583 -22.07 -4.13 13.30
N PHE A 584 -21.00 -4.08 12.52
CA PHE A 584 -20.30 -5.24 11.99
C PHE A 584 -18.97 -5.44 12.74
N GLY A 585 -18.62 -6.69 13.02
CA GLY A 585 -17.33 -7.06 13.61
C GLY A 585 -16.18 -6.99 12.60
N ASP A 586 -16.51 -7.02 11.30
CA ASP A 586 -15.56 -6.90 10.20
C ASP A 586 -16.16 -6.13 9.01
N VAL A 587 -15.27 -5.48 8.27
CA VAL A 587 -15.56 -4.79 7.01
C VAL A 587 -14.59 -5.23 5.93
N GLU A 588 -15.07 -5.33 4.70
CA GLU A 588 -14.31 -5.81 3.55
C GLU A 588 -14.15 -4.72 2.50
N VAL A 589 -12.92 -4.49 2.08
CA VAL A 589 -12.57 -3.66 0.93
C VAL A 589 -11.97 -4.57 -0.14
N VAL A 590 -12.69 -4.75 -1.24
CA VAL A 590 -12.34 -5.67 -2.33
C VAL A 590 -11.67 -4.90 -3.45
N ILE A 591 -10.45 -5.30 -3.83
CA ILE A 591 -9.62 -4.61 -4.81
C ILE A 591 -9.21 -5.59 -5.91
N PRO A 592 -9.98 -5.73 -6.99
CA PRO A 592 -9.61 -6.57 -8.11
C PRO A 592 -8.43 -5.97 -8.89
N GLN A 593 -7.50 -6.81 -9.32
CA GLN A 593 -6.28 -6.41 -10.00
C GLN A 593 -6.14 -7.17 -11.34
N VAL A 594 -5.92 -6.41 -12.42
CA VAL A 594 -5.73 -6.99 -13.76
C VAL A 594 -4.24 -7.16 -14.02
N TYR A 595 -3.85 -8.34 -14.46
CA TYR A 595 -2.47 -8.70 -14.78
C TYR A 595 -2.30 -8.98 -16.27
N VAL A 596 -1.24 -8.47 -16.82
CA VAL A 596 -0.77 -8.69 -18.19
C VAL A 596 0.66 -9.19 -18.18
N GLU A 597 1.11 -9.84 -19.25
CA GLU A 597 2.49 -10.32 -19.39
C GLU A 597 3.37 -9.23 -19.99
N LEU A 598 4.50 -8.94 -19.31
CA LEU A 598 5.51 -7.97 -19.74
C LEU A 598 6.91 -8.50 -19.45
N ASP A 599 7.77 -8.55 -20.46
CA ASP A 599 9.18 -8.95 -20.29
C ASP A 599 9.35 -10.22 -19.46
N ASP A 600 8.57 -11.25 -19.77
CA ASP A 600 8.52 -12.54 -19.07
C ASP A 600 8.13 -12.44 -17.58
N LYS A 601 7.50 -11.34 -17.20
CA LYS A 601 6.98 -11.12 -15.85
C LYS A 601 5.51 -10.72 -15.91
N ARG A 602 4.74 -11.25 -14.98
CA ARG A 602 3.39 -10.74 -14.74
C ARG A 602 3.49 -9.32 -14.21
N TRP A 603 2.76 -8.44 -14.85
CA TRP A 603 2.70 -7.03 -14.49
C TRP A 603 1.26 -6.60 -14.32
N SER A 604 1.02 -5.71 -13.37
CA SER A 604 -0.29 -5.12 -13.12
C SER A 604 -0.16 -3.63 -12.92
N TRP A 605 -0.91 -2.88 -13.70
CA TRP A 605 -1.05 -1.44 -13.50
C TRP A 605 -1.63 -1.11 -12.13
N ASP A 606 -2.66 -1.87 -11.69
CA ASP A 606 -3.25 -1.70 -10.37
C ASP A 606 -2.22 -1.91 -9.25
N THR A 607 -1.39 -2.94 -9.36
CA THR A 607 -0.32 -3.21 -8.39
C THR A 607 0.72 -2.09 -8.37
N GLN A 608 1.11 -1.55 -9.52
CA GLN A 608 2.06 -0.44 -9.58
C GLN A 608 1.48 0.82 -8.94
N ARG A 609 0.20 1.10 -9.18
CA ARG A 609 -0.51 2.20 -8.52
C ARG A 609 -0.50 2.05 -7.00
N LEU A 610 -0.79 0.86 -6.50
CA LEU A 610 -0.74 0.55 -5.07
C LEU A 610 0.65 0.78 -4.47
N LYS A 611 1.72 0.42 -5.20
CA LYS A 611 3.10 0.68 -4.77
C LYS A 611 3.43 2.17 -4.72
N LEU A 612 2.98 2.95 -5.69
CA LEU A 612 3.18 4.41 -5.70
C LEU A 612 2.57 5.10 -4.48
N ILE A 613 1.40 4.64 -4.07
CA ILE A 613 0.73 5.20 -2.90
C ILE A 613 1.40 4.78 -1.60
N ARG A 614 1.95 3.59 -1.57
CA ARG A 614 2.72 3.11 -0.43
C ARG A 614 3.86 4.08 -0.09
N GLU A 615 4.56 4.62 -1.09
CA GLU A 615 5.62 5.60 -0.86
C GLU A 615 5.07 6.93 -0.34
N LYS A 616 4.01 7.46 -0.98
CA LYS A 616 3.36 8.68 -0.49
C LYS A 616 2.84 8.52 0.93
N ARG A 617 2.24 7.38 1.22
CA ARG A 617 1.77 7.05 2.55
C ARG A 617 2.92 6.96 3.54
N THR A 618 4.02 6.29 3.18
CA THR A 618 5.20 6.20 4.05
C THR A 618 5.75 7.58 4.39
N LEU A 619 5.83 8.48 3.42
CA LEU A 619 6.25 9.87 3.66
C LEU A 619 5.25 10.62 4.53
N ALA A 620 3.94 10.43 4.28
CA ALA A 620 2.88 11.05 5.08
C ALA A 620 2.86 10.51 6.51
N ASP A 621 2.99 9.20 6.69
CA ASP A 621 3.06 8.54 8.01
C ASP A 621 4.28 8.99 8.80
N ALA A 622 5.44 9.14 8.14
CA ALA A 622 6.62 9.71 8.77
C ALA A 622 6.40 11.18 9.17
N ALA A 623 5.72 11.98 8.32
CA ALA A 623 5.49 13.39 8.58
C ALA A 623 4.37 13.67 9.60
N VAL A 624 3.39 12.78 9.74
CA VAL A 624 2.19 12.99 10.57
C VAL A 624 2.26 12.19 11.87
N ASP A 625 2.73 10.95 11.80
CA ASP A 625 2.72 10.00 12.92
C ASP A 625 4.14 9.64 13.41
N GLY A 626 5.19 10.14 12.75
CA GLY A 626 6.58 9.85 13.07
C GLY A 626 6.96 8.39 12.83
N ILE A 627 6.22 7.70 11.96
CA ILE A 627 6.46 6.28 11.66
C ILE A 627 7.57 6.18 10.62
N ILE A 628 8.54 5.33 10.89
CA ILE A 628 9.73 5.16 10.08
C ILE A 628 9.67 3.77 9.41
N PRO A 629 9.82 3.69 8.08
CA PRO A 629 9.73 2.42 7.38
C PRO A 629 10.88 1.49 7.75
N SER A 630 10.58 0.21 7.99
CA SER A 630 11.57 -0.82 8.32
C SER A 630 12.33 -1.36 7.10
N LYS A 631 11.88 -1.02 5.88
CA LYS A 631 12.49 -1.45 4.61
C LYS A 631 12.61 -0.24 3.69
N HIS A 632 13.65 -0.25 2.85
CA HIS A 632 13.79 0.74 1.79
C HIS A 632 12.61 0.63 0.81
N ILE A 633 11.93 1.75 0.57
CA ILE A 633 10.89 1.88 -0.45
C ILE A 633 11.48 2.69 -1.59
N PRO A 634 11.41 2.21 -2.86
CA PRO A 634 11.90 2.97 -4.01
C PRO A 634 11.26 4.36 -4.07
N SER A 635 11.99 5.35 -4.56
CA SER A 635 11.45 6.70 -4.69
C SER A 635 10.22 6.72 -5.59
N ARG A 636 9.29 7.64 -5.32
CA ARG A 636 8.08 7.84 -6.13
C ARG A 636 8.41 8.01 -7.61
N GLN A 637 9.43 8.81 -7.92
CA GLN A 637 9.91 9.04 -9.30
C GLN A 637 10.33 7.73 -9.95
N LYS A 638 11.09 6.89 -9.23
CA LYS A 638 11.51 5.59 -9.73
C LYS A 638 10.32 4.66 -9.98
N LEU A 639 9.38 4.56 -9.04
CA LEU A 639 8.18 3.72 -9.21
C LEU A 639 7.34 4.17 -10.41
N CYS A 640 7.14 5.48 -10.60
CA CYS A 640 6.45 6.02 -11.76
C CYS A 640 7.19 5.74 -13.06
N SER A 641 8.50 6.02 -13.10
CA SER A 641 9.33 5.77 -14.27
C SER A 641 9.30 4.29 -14.67
N ASP A 642 9.46 3.39 -13.70
CA ASP A 642 9.43 1.95 -13.93
C ASP A 642 8.05 1.49 -14.44
N SER A 643 6.96 2.05 -13.89
CA SER A 643 5.59 1.73 -14.32
C SER A 643 5.31 2.21 -15.75
N LEU A 644 5.73 3.44 -16.08
CA LEU A 644 5.57 4.00 -17.42
C LEU A 644 6.42 3.26 -18.45
N GLN A 645 7.67 2.92 -18.08
CA GLN A 645 8.55 2.16 -18.94
C GLN A 645 7.99 0.76 -19.21
N ALA A 646 7.47 0.08 -18.16
CA ALA A 646 6.84 -1.22 -18.31
C ALA A 646 5.62 -1.16 -19.22
N LEU A 647 4.73 -0.16 -19.03
CA LEU A 647 3.56 0.03 -19.89
C LEU A 647 3.95 0.31 -21.34
N LYS A 648 4.98 1.15 -21.58
CA LYS A 648 5.49 1.47 -22.91
C LYS A 648 6.06 0.24 -23.59
N ALA A 649 6.90 -0.52 -22.89
CA ALA A 649 7.49 -1.76 -23.41
C ALA A 649 6.41 -2.79 -23.77
N TRP A 650 5.39 -2.94 -22.92
CA TRP A 650 4.26 -3.82 -23.19
C TRP A 650 3.47 -3.39 -24.45
N LYS A 651 3.17 -2.10 -24.62
CA LYS A 651 2.50 -1.58 -25.83
C LYS A 651 3.34 -1.80 -27.10
N GLU A 652 4.65 -1.61 -27.02
CA GLU A 652 5.54 -1.89 -28.13
C GLU A 652 5.50 -3.36 -28.54
N ARG A 653 5.52 -4.28 -27.56
CA ARG A 653 5.40 -5.73 -27.81
C ARG A 653 4.08 -6.11 -28.44
N VAL A 654 2.97 -5.58 -27.93
CA VAL A 654 1.63 -5.78 -28.51
C VAL A 654 1.59 -5.32 -29.97
N ASN A 655 2.20 -4.18 -30.28
CA ASN A 655 2.26 -3.63 -31.64
C ASN A 655 3.19 -4.40 -32.58
N THR A 656 4.22 -5.08 -32.06
CA THR A 656 5.18 -5.87 -32.86
C THR A 656 4.74 -7.31 -33.12
N GLY A 657 3.59 -7.73 -32.68
CA GLY A 657 3.02 -9.07 -32.96
C GLY A 657 3.67 -10.19 -32.16
N GLN A 658 4.20 -9.90 -30.97
CA GLN A 658 4.68 -10.93 -30.04
C GLN A 658 3.56 -11.89 -29.62
N ILE A 659 3.95 -13.10 -29.19
CA ILE A 659 3.04 -14.17 -28.83
C ILE A 659 2.14 -13.71 -27.66
N THR A 660 0.85 -13.61 -27.91
CA THR A 660 -0.17 -13.27 -26.92
C THR A 660 -1.05 -14.47 -26.55
N SER A 661 -0.99 -15.54 -27.33
CA SER A 661 -1.68 -16.81 -27.07
C SER A 661 -0.97 -17.95 -27.77
N ILE A 662 -1.08 -19.17 -27.22
CA ILE A 662 -0.51 -20.38 -27.79
C ILE A 662 -1.63 -21.16 -28.47
N ASN A 663 -1.46 -21.45 -29.76
CA ASN A 663 -2.36 -22.33 -30.48
C ASN A 663 -1.87 -23.80 -30.42
N ARG A 664 -2.77 -24.77 -30.58
CA ARG A 664 -2.42 -26.20 -30.61
C ARG A 664 -1.33 -26.54 -31.64
N LYS A 665 -1.30 -25.84 -32.78
CA LYS A 665 -0.28 -26.01 -33.83
C LYS A 665 1.16 -25.57 -33.40
N ASP A 666 1.23 -24.74 -32.37
CA ASP A 666 2.50 -24.25 -31.82
C ASP A 666 3.10 -25.22 -30.78
N LEU A 667 2.32 -26.22 -30.36
CA LEU A 667 2.73 -27.24 -29.40
C LEU A 667 3.49 -28.38 -30.10
N VAL A 668 4.75 -28.13 -30.37
CA VAL A 668 5.70 -29.08 -30.98
C VAL A 668 6.97 -29.08 -30.11
N LEU A 669 7.49 -30.27 -29.77
CA LEU A 669 8.71 -30.42 -28.96
C LEU A 669 9.96 -30.38 -29.84
N PRO A 670 11.00 -29.66 -29.39
CA PRO A 670 10.94 -28.66 -28.32
C PRO A 670 10.14 -27.42 -28.72
N LEU A 671 9.51 -26.78 -27.76
CA LEU A 671 8.83 -25.51 -28.01
C LEU A 671 9.82 -24.46 -28.52
N ARG A 672 9.35 -23.59 -29.39
CA ARG A 672 10.11 -22.43 -29.86
C ARG A 672 10.56 -21.54 -28.69
N PRO A 673 11.75 -20.92 -28.74
CA PRO A 673 12.22 -20.06 -27.62
C PRO A 673 11.24 -19.00 -27.21
N GLU A 674 10.52 -18.39 -28.15
CA GLU A 674 9.52 -17.34 -27.87
C GLU A 674 8.35 -17.86 -27.03
N ILE A 675 7.93 -19.13 -27.25
CA ILE A 675 6.88 -19.77 -26.48
C ILE A 675 7.39 -20.12 -25.08
N ILE A 676 8.63 -20.59 -24.97
CA ILE A 676 9.27 -20.88 -23.68
C ILE A 676 9.35 -19.61 -22.83
N GLU A 677 9.77 -18.50 -23.43
CA GLU A 677 9.83 -17.20 -22.75
C GLU A 677 8.43 -16.71 -22.34
N TYR A 678 7.42 -16.94 -23.17
CA TYR A 678 6.03 -16.62 -22.88
C TYR A 678 5.46 -17.41 -21.70
N LEU A 679 5.81 -18.70 -21.57
CA LEU A 679 5.29 -19.60 -20.52
C LEU A 679 6.05 -19.50 -19.19
N ARG A 680 7.33 -19.09 -19.23
CA ARG A 680 8.21 -19.06 -18.03
C ARG A 680 7.65 -18.28 -16.84
N PRO A 681 7.08 -17.06 -17.00
CA PRO A 681 6.49 -16.31 -15.88
C PRO A 681 5.28 -17.00 -15.26
N GLN A 682 4.55 -17.78 -16.05
CA GLN A 682 3.30 -18.43 -15.63
C GLN A 682 3.57 -19.75 -14.92
N LEU A 683 4.54 -20.53 -15.43
CA LEU A 683 4.78 -21.90 -15.01
C LEU A 683 6.05 -22.06 -14.16
N GLY A 684 6.93 -21.04 -14.16
CA GLY A 684 8.18 -21.07 -13.43
C GLY A 684 9.30 -21.83 -14.15
N ASP A 685 10.38 -22.12 -13.44
CA ASP A 685 11.50 -22.90 -13.92
C ASP A 685 11.27 -24.42 -13.75
N PHE A 686 12.16 -25.21 -14.30
CA PHE A 686 12.11 -26.66 -14.21
C PHE A 686 12.05 -27.19 -12.76
N SER A 687 12.73 -26.54 -11.82
CA SER A 687 12.72 -26.94 -10.41
C SER A 687 11.37 -26.67 -9.73
N GLN A 688 10.78 -25.52 -10.05
CA GLN A 688 9.46 -25.12 -9.54
C GLN A 688 8.37 -26.06 -10.08
N MET A 689 8.43 -26.40 -11.38
CA MET A 689 7.49 -27.36 -11.96
C MET A 689 7.63 -28.74 -11.35
N ASN A 690 8.85 -29.26 -11.20
CA ASN A 690 9.09 -30.54 -10.52
C ASN A 690 8.52 -30.57 -9.10
N LYS A 691 8.68 -29.49 -8.34
CA LYS A 691 8.12 -29.35 -7.01
C LYS A 691 6.60 -29.36 -7.06
N SER A 692 6.00 -28.59 -7.94
CA SER A 692 4.55 -28.52 -8.12
C SER A 692 3.96 -29.89 -8.44
N TRP A 693 4.49 -30.57 -9.45
CA TRP A 693 3.99 -31.87 -9.88
C TRP A 693 4.20 -32.95 -8.81
N SER A 694 5.34 -32.94 -8.09
CA SER A 694 5.63 -33.91 -7.03
C SER A 694 4.74 -33.76 -5.77
N THR A 695 4.14 -32.60 -5.54
CA THR A 695 3.29 -32.32 -4.37
C THR A 695 1.80 -32.39 -4.68
N THR A 696 1.43 -32.53 -5.95
CA THR A 696 0.03 -32.60 -6.41
C THR A 696 -0.38 -34.06 -6.66
N ARG A 697 -1.64 -34.40 -6.42
CA ARG A 697 -2.17 -35.73 -6.78
C ARG A 697 -2.31 -35.86 -8.31
N SER A 698 -2.10 -37.07 -8.83
CA SER A 698 -2.17 -37.38 -10.26
C SER A 698 -3.48 -36.95 -10.93
N GLU A 699 -4.60 -37.17 -10.29
CA GLU A 699 -5.94 -36.80 -10.79
C GLU A 699 -6.03 -35.28 -11.08
N SER A 700 -5.51 -34.48 -10.14
CA SER A 700 -5.53 -33.01 -10.28
C SER A 700 -4.56 -32.55 -11.38
N THR A 701 -3.37 -33.17 -11.48
CA THR A 701 -2.40 -32.90 -12.53
C THR A 701 -2.97 -33.29 -13.90
N ASN A 702 -3.57 -34.48 -14.01
CA ASN A 702 -4.20 -34.95 -15.25
C ASN A 702 -5.28 -34.00 -15.74
N LYS A 703 -6.21 -33.59 -14.86
CA LYS A 703 -7.26 -32.63 -15.22
C LYS A 703 -6.68 -31.30 -15.73
N ARG A 704 -5.67 -30.77 -15.01
CA ARG A 704 -5.01 -29.51 -15.37
C ARG A 704 -4.31 -29.61 -16.74
N LEU A 705 -3.66 -30.71 -17.05
CA LEU A 705 -2.94 -30.91 -18.31
C LEU A 705 -3.88 -31.20 -19.49
N ILE A 706 -5.08 -31.74 -19.23
CA ILE A 706 -6.14 -31.84 -20.25
C ILE A 706 -6.59 -30.44 -20.66
N ASP A 707 -6.84 -29.58 -19.68
CA ASP A 707 -7.28 -28.20 -19.91
C ASP A 707 -6.16 -27.32 -20.50
N ASN A 708 -4.91 -27.54 -20.05
CA ASN A 708 -3.74 -26.74 -20.42
C ASN A 708 -2.55 -27.64 -20.89
N PRO A 709 -2.61 -28.26 -22.05
CA PRO A 709 -1.56 -29.15 -22.54
C PRO A 709 -0.22 -28.46 -22.78
N HIS A 710 -0.20 -27.13 -22.99
CA HIS A 710 1.03 -26.38 -23.14
C HIS A 710 1.96 -26.46 -21.91
N GLU A 711 1.44 -26.67 -20.71
CA GLU A 711 2.24 -26.90 -19.49
C GLU A 711 3.11 -28.16 -19.63
N TRP A 712 2.56 -29.24 -20.20
CA TRP A 712 3.29 -30.48 -20.47
C TRP A 712 4.39 -30.26 -21.51
N TYR A 713 4.12 -29.59 -22.63
CA TYR A 713 5.10 -29.27 -23.67
C TYR A 713 6.19 -28.37 -23.14
N TYR A 714 5.86 -27.41 -22.28
CA TYR A 714 6.84 -26.53 -21.66
C TYR A 714 7.77 -27.33 -20.72
N TYR A 715 7.20 -28.18 -19.86
CA TYR A 715 7.98 -29.05 -18.99
C TYR A 715 8.97 -29.92 -19.78
N HIS A 716 8.52 -30.60 -20.84
CA HIS A 716 9.34 -31.47 -21.65
C HIS A 716 10.38 -30.71 -22.47
N SER A 717 10.14 -29.47 -22.89
CA SER A 717 11.15 -28.62 -23.51
C SER A 717 12.27 -28.24 -22.55
N LEU A 718 11.96 -27.99 -21.28
CA LEU A 718 12.96 -27.74 -20.23
C LEU A 718 13.71 -29.04 -19.85
N TYR A 719 12.99 -30.16 -19.81
CA TYR A 719 13.56 -31.49 -19.56
C TYR A 719 14.57 -31.88 -20.64
N GLU A 720 14.24 -31.72 -21.92
CA GLU A 720 15.15 -31.97 -23.03
C GLU A 720 16.44 -31.16 -22.90
N LYS A 721 16.34 -29.88 -22.55
CA LYS A 721 17.49 -29.02 -22.30
C LYS A 721 18.38 -29.55 -21.17
N ARG A 722 17.78 -30.02 -20.06
CA ARG A 722 18.51 -30.60 -18.93
C ARG A 722 19.13 -31.95 -19.24
N ARG A 723 18.46 -32.79 -20.06
CA ARG A 723 18.97 -34.09 -20.46
C ARG A 723 20.30 -34.00 -21.23
N LYS A 724 20.56 -32.93 -21.96
CA LYS A 724 21.84 -32.67 -22.68
C LYS A 724 23.03 -32.53 -21.72
N ASP A 725 22.81 -32.20 -20.48
CA ASP A 725 23.85 -32.03 -19.45
C ASP A 725 24.09 -33.32 -18.63
N TRP A 726 23.46 -34.45 -18.99
CA TRP A 726 23.61 -35.70 -18.24
C TRP A 726 24.71 -36.60 -18.83
N ASP A 727 25.49 -37.17 -17.91
CA ASP A 727 26.55 -38.12 -18.28
C ASP A 727 26.00 -39.47 -18.78
N GLU A 728 24.82 -39.83 -18.32
CA GLU A 728 24.08 -41.02 -18.71
C GLU A 728 22.63 -40.73 -18.97
N ILE A 729 21.99 -41.44 -19.86
CA ILE A 729 20.60 -41.26 -20.23
C ILE A 729 19.77 -42.42 -19.66
N PRO A 730 18.89 -42.17 -18.64
CA PRO A 730 18.22 -43.23 -17.88
C PRO A 730 17.43 -44.23 -18.71
N TYR A 731 16.63 -43.78 -19.67
CA TYR A 731 15.84 -44.69 -20.51
C TYR A 731 16.75 -45.58 -21.41
N VAL A 732 17.92 -45.09 -21.80
CA VAL A 732 18.91 -45.88 -22.59
C VAL A 732 19.49 -46.98 -21.71
N GLU A 733 19.80 -46.70 -20.44
CA GLU A 733 20.33 -47.68 -19.51
C GLU A 733 19.29 -48.80 -19.19
N ILE A 734 18.00 -48.42 -19.06
CA ILE A 734 16.92 -49.41 -18.91
C ILE A 734 16.72 -50.18 -20.20
N ALA A 735 16.77 -49.54 -21.35
CA ALA A 735 16.66 -50.20 -22.67
C ALA A 735 17.69 -51.31 -22.87
N LYS A 736 18.93 -51.13 -22.39
CA LYS A 736 19.96 -52.17 -22.45
C LYS A 736 19.51 -53.48 -21.81
N LYS A 737 18.81 -53.40 -20.69
CA LYS A 737 18.27 -54.57 -19.95
C LYS A 737 17.09 -55.20 -20.67
N ILE A 738 16.21 -54.36 -21.25
CA ILE A 738 15.01 -54.81 -21.96
C ILE A 738 15.41 -55.48 -23.30
N LYS A 739 16.41 -54.98 -23.99
CA LYS A 739 16.95 -55.55 -25.25
C LYS A 739 17.46 -57.00 -25.09
N GLU A 740 17.85 -57.44 -23.90
CA GLU A 740 18.22 -58.84 -23.61
C GLU A 740 17.02 -59.77 -23.73
N ARG A 741 15.78 -59.24 -23.80
CA ARG A 741 14.52 -60.01 -23.84
C ARG A 741 13.57 -59.46 -24.90
N PRO A 742 13.82 -59.65 -26.17
CA PRO A 742 13.04 -59.05 -27.26
C PRO A 742 11.59 -59.50 -27.32
N GLU A 743 11.28 -60.61 -26.68
CA GLU A 743 9.90 -61.16 -26.54
C GLU A 743 9.03 -60.44 -25.48
N TRP A 744 9.61 -59.59 -24.68
CA TRP A 744 8.86 -58.96 -23.64
C TRP A 744 7.89 -57.88 -24.17
N ILE A 745 6.74 -57.81 -23.59
CA ILE A 745 5.78 -56.71 -23.70
C ILE A 745 6.08 -55.77 -22.57
N VAL A 746 6.29 -54.50 -22.88
CA VAL A 746 6.73 -53.47 -21.93
C VAL A 746 5.64 -52.43 -21.74
N ALA A 747 5.43 -51.96 -20.50
CA ALA A 747 4.64 -50.77 -20.19
C ALA A 747 5.59 -49.65 -19.75
N ASP A 748 5.55 -48.52 -20.47
CA ASP A 748 6.31 -47.29 -20.13
C ASP A 748 5.35 -46.30 -19.47
N MET A 749 5.46 -46.17 -18.14
CA MET A 749 4.58 -45.44 -17.27
C MET A 749 5.12 -44.02 -17.04
N GLY A 750 4.52 -43.01 -17.70
CA GLY A 750 5.04 -41.67 -17.78
C GLY A 750 6.14 -41.54 -18.85
N CYS A 751 5.81 -41.95 -20.08
CA CYS A 751 6.74 -42.12 -21.17
C CYS A 751 7.31 -40.79 -21.75
N GLY A 752 6.71 -39.63 -21.38
CA GLY A 752 7.11 -38.32 -21.89
C GLY A 752 7.11 -38.30 -23.42
N GLU A 753 8.30 -38.05 -24.00
CA GLU A 753 8.53 -37.98 -25.43
C GLU A 753 8.54 -39.35 -26.15
N ASN A 754 8.13 -40.38 -25.45
CA ASN A 754 8.08 -41.78 -25.94
C ASN A 754 9.45 -42.28 -26.49
N LEU A 755 10.52 -41.94 -25.74
CA LEU A 755 11.87 -42.21 -26.22
C LEU A 755 12.30 -43.67 -25.99
N LEU A 756 11.81 -44.29 -24.92
CA LEU A 756 12.13 -45.71 -24.66
C LEU A 756 11.65 -46.61 -25.81
N SER A 757 10.44 -46.35 -26.34
CA SER A 757 9.89 -47.13 -27.47
C SER A 757 10.67 -46.97 -28.76
N LYS A 758 11.49 -45.91 -28.89
CA LYS A 758 12.37 -45.66 -30.03
C LYS A 758 13.73 -46.36 -29.89
N GLU A 759 14.09 -46.77 -28.67
CA GLU A 759 15.35 -47.45 -28.36
C GLU A 759 15.23 -48.96 -28.40
N ILE A 760 14.03 -49.55 -28.31
CA ILE A 760 13.80 -51.00 -28.20
C ILE A 760 12.83 -51.47 -29.30
N GLU A 761 13.02 -52.69 -29.78
CA GLU A 761 12.13 -53.35 -30.76
C GLU A 761 10.91 -54.03 -30.10
N ASN A 762 10.89 -54.08 -28.80
CA ASN A 762 9.83 -54.70 -28.01
C ASN A 762 8.48 -54.04 -28.26
N LYS A 763 7.40 -54.78 -28.09
CA LYS A 763 6.06 -54.15 -28.03
C LYS A 763 5.95 -53.32 -26.77
N VAL A 764 5.79 -51.98 -26.94
CA VAL A 764 5.63 -51.01 -25.84
C VAL A 764 4.21 -50.49 -25.78
N HIS A 765 3.63 -50.51 -24.58
CA HIS A 765 2.45 -49.70 -24.23
C HIS A 765 2.92 -48.48 -23.47
N ALA A 766 2.84 -47.31 -24.11
CA ALA A 766 3.32 -46.06 -23.60
C ALA A 766 2.16 -45.21 -23.05
N PHE A 767 2.29 -44.71 -21.82
CA PHE A 767 1.28 -43.93 -21.11
C PHE A 767 1.86 -42.62 -20.61
N ASP A 768 1.12 -41.53 -20.80
CA ASP A 768 1.43 -40.22 -20.21
C ASP A 768 0.15 -39.41 -20.08
N TYR A 769 0.19 -38.24 -19.42
CA TYR A 769 -0.93 -37.30 -19.33
C TYR A 769 -1.29 -36.70 -20.69
N VAL A 770 -0.31 -36.52 -21.57
CA VAL A 770 -0.51 -35.96 -22.93
C VAL A 770 0.03 -36.96 -23.97
N ALA A 771 -0.82 -37.29 -24.93
CA ALA A 771 -0.39 -38.13 -26.06
C ALA A 771 0.36 -37.29 -27.09
N ILE A 772 1.68 -37.40 -27.13
CA ILE A 772 2.53 -36.67 -28.08
C ILE A 772 2.39 -37.25 -29.51
N ASP A 773 2.15 -38.54 -29.63
CA ASP A 773 1.90 -39.24 -30.88
C ASP A 773 0.84 -40.33 -30.74
N LYS A 774 0.49 -41.00 -31.83
CA LYS A 774 -0.55 -42.03 -31.89
C LYS A 774 -0.21 -43.30 -31.09
N ASN A 775 1.04 -43.50 -30.69
CA ASN A 775 1.49 -44.70 -29.96
C ASN A 775 1.46 -44.47 -28.44
N VAL A 776 1.16 -43.24 -27.98
CA VAL A 776 1.02 -42.87 -26.57
C VAL A 776 -0.45 -42.81 -26.19
N THR A 777 -0.81 -43.48 -25.12
CA THR A 777 -2.16 -43.40 -24.54
C THR A 777 -2.20 -42.31 -23.46
N ALA A 778 -3.02 -41.26 -23.70
CA ALA A 778 -3.20 -40.21 -22.70
C ALA A 778 -4.06 -40.70 -21.55
N CYS A 779 -3.50 -40.80 -20.36
CA CYS A 779 -4.23 -41.19 -19.15
C CYS A 779 -3.43 -40.88 -17.87
N ASP A 780 -4.12 -40.94 -16.71
CA ASP A 780 -3.46 -41.01 -15.42
C ASP A 780 -2.85 -42.41 -15.22
N MET A 781 -1.53 -42.51 -15.03
CA MET A 781 -0.85 -43.80 -14.87
C MET A 781 -1.17 -44.52 -13.55
N SER A 782 -1.92 -43.91 -12.64
CA SER A 782 -2.50 -44.59 -11.51
C SER A 782 -3.61 -45.56 -11.90
N LYS A 783 -4.13 -45.48 -13.16
CA LYS A 783 -5.18 -46.34 -13.70
C LYS A 783 -5.08 -46.38 -15.24
N VAL A 784 -4.29 -47.31 -15.75
CA VAL A 784 -4.08 -47.44 -17.21
C VAL A 784 -5.12 -48.42 -17.82
N PRO A 785 -5.47 -48.26 -19.12
CA PRO A 785 -6.48 -49.11 -19.77
C PRO A 785 -5.92 -50.46 -20.23
N LEU A 786 -5.15 -51.14 -19.36
CA LEU A 786 -4.68 -52.52 -19.56
C LEU A 786 -5.39 -53.47 -18.59
N LYS A 787 -5.57 -54.71 -19.03
CA LYS A 787 -6.02 -55.77 -18.14
C LYS A 787 -4.90 -56.19 -17.19
N ASP A 788 -5.25 -56.94 -16.13
CA ASP A 788 -4.29 -57.48 -15.21
C ASP A 788 -3.29 -58.39 -15.94
N GLU A 789 -2.07 -58.40 -15.50
CA GLU A 789 -1.01 -59.31 -15.95
C GLU A 789 -0.77 -59.35 -17.48
N MET A 790 -0.82 -58.17 -18.14
CA MET A 790 -0.63 -58.06 -19.58
C MET A 790 0.83 -57.90 -20.03
N VAL A 791 1.69 -57.34 -19.17
CA VAL A 791 3.05 -56.99 -19.58
C VAL A 791 4.12 -57.80 -18.85
N ASN A 792 5.27 -57.97 -19.49
CA ASN A 792 6.43 -58.67 -18.89
C ASN A 792 7.32 -57.73 -18.10
N ALA A 793 7.32 -56.44 -18.46
CA ALA A 793 8.07 -55.42 -17.73
C ALA A 793 7.31 -54.09 -17.64
N THR A 794 7.36 -53.47 -16.46
CA THR A 794 6.85 -52.12 -16.23
C THR A 794 8.00 -51.17 -15.88
N VAL A 795 8.04 -50.02 -16.53
CA VAL A 795 9.11 -49.02 -16.42
C VAL A 795 8.57 -47.72 -15.87
N PHE A 796 9.22 -47.18 -14.85
CA PHE A 796 9.05 -45.83 -14.34
C PHE A 796 10.39 -45.08 -14.47
N CYS A 797 10.56 -44.34 -15.55
CA CYS A 797 11.79 -43.61 -15.81
C CYS A 797 11.59 -42.12 -15.50
N LEU A 798 12.01 -41.66 -14.32
CA LEU A 798 11.87 -40.29 -13.83
C LEU A 798 10.39 -39.84 -13.76
N SER A 799 9.46 -40.77 -13.62
CA SER A 799 8.02 -40.53 -13.71
C SER A 799 7.25 -40.72 -12.38
N LEU A 800 7.91 -41.07 -11.27
CA LEU A 800 7.27 -41.15 -9.94
C LEU A 800 7.06 -39.74 -9.35
N MET A 801 6.35 -38.92 -10.11
CA MET A 801 6.00 -37.54 -9.75
C MET A 801 4.51 -37.49 -9.35
N GLY A 802 4.24 -37.07 -8.13
CA GLY A 802 2.91 -37.02 -7.57
C GLY A 802 2.92 -37.36 -6.10
N SER A 803 2.03 -36.73 -5.33
CA SER A 803 1.90 -37.08 -3.90
C SER A 803 1.39 -38.50 -3.66
N ASN A 804 0.78 -39.10 -4.67
CA ASN A 804 0.24 -40.47 -4.66
C ASN A 804 1.03 -41.46 -5.57
N TYR A 805 2.33 -41.25 -5.75
CA TYR A 805 3.17 -42.11 -6.61
C TYR A 805 3.12 -43.61 -6.26
N LEU A 806 2.74 -43.98 -5.02
CA LEU A 806 2.57 -45.39 -4.63
C LEU A 806 1.40 -46.05 -5.41
N ASP A 807 0.38 -45.26 -5.81
CA ASP A 807 -0.72 -45.79 -6.60
C ASP A 807 -0.25 -46.16 -8.03
N TYR A 808 0.77 -45.45 -8.55
CA TYR A 808 1.39 -45.81 -9.82
C TYR A 808 2.11 -47.16 -9.74
N ILE A 809 2.83 -47.38 -8.68
CA ILE A 809 3.55 -48.66 -8.44
C ILE A 809 2.55 -49.82 -8.27
N LYS A 810 1.42 -49.58 -7.57
CA LYS A 810 0.33 -50.58 -7.44
C LYS A 810 -0.29 -50.91 -8.81
N GLU A 811 -0.50 -49.90 -9.62
CA GLU A 811 -1.03 -50.08 -10.98
C GLU A 811 -0.02 -50.82 -11.88
N GLY A 812 1.26 -50.48 -11.77
CA GLY A 812 2.36 -51.23 -12.40
C GLY A 812 2.37 -52.69 -11.97
N HIS A 813 2.16 -52.98 -10.69
CA HIS A 813 2.06 -54.37 -10.18
C HIS A 813 0.84 -55.08 -10.76
N ARG A 814 -0.32 -54.43 -10.83
CA ARG A 814 -1.54 -55.04 -11.38
C ARG A 814 -1.35 -55.50 -12.82
N ILE A 815 -0.74 -54.70 -13.67
CA ILE A 815 -0.58 -54.99 -15.10
C ILE A 815 0.61 -55.91 -15.42
N THR A 816 1.56 -56.04 -14.50
CA THR A 816 2.74 -56.92 -14.66
C THR A 816 2.37 -58.36 -14.42
N LYS A 817 2.82 -59.29 -15.29
CA LYS A 817 2.66 -60.73 -15.13
C LYS A 817 3.39 -61.26 -13.88
N PRO A 818 2.98 -62.41 -13.32
CA PRO A 818 3.79 -63.12 -12.32
C PRO A 818 5.22 -63.34 -12.90
N TYR A 819 6.21 -63.17 -12.06
CA TYR A 819 7.64 -63.17 -12.42
C TYR A 819 8.06 -62.10 -13.44
N GLY A 820 7.20 -61.14 -13.77
CA GLY A 820 7.54 -59.98 -14.59
C GLY A 820 8.36 -58.97 -13.82
N HIS A 821 9.02 -58.06 -14.58
CA HIS A 821 10.01 -57.13 -14.06
C HIS A 821 9.46 -55.71 -13.85
N LEU A 822 10.00 -55.08 -12.83
CA LEU A 822 9.83 -53.67 -12.57
C LEU A 822 11.16 -52.96 -12.72
N PHE A 823 11.18 -51.81 -13.43
CA PHE A 823 12.35 -50.92 -13.54
C PHE A 823 11.92 -49.54 -13.06
N ILE A 824 12.64 -48.99 -12.08
CA ILE A 824 12.45 -47.61 -11.57
C ILE A 824 13.78 -46.90 -11.72
N CYS A 825 13.76 -45.68 -12.28
CA CYS A 825 14.87 -44.77 -12.24
C CYS A 825 14.42 -43.43 -11.65
N GLU A 826 15.15 -42.91 -10.65
CA GLU A 826 14.89 -41.63 -10.00
C GLU A 826 16.18 -40.81 -9.83
N PRO A 827 16.11 -39.44 -9.78
CA PRO A 827 17.28 -38.62 -9.55
C PRO A 827 17.89 -38.90 -8.16
N LYS A 828 19.21 -39.12 -8.09
CA LYS A 828 19.95 -39.43 -6.88
C LYS A 828 19.69 -38.45 -5.75
N LYS A 829 19.77 -37.12 -6.00
CA LYS A 829 19.54 -36.08 -5.00
C LYS A 829 18.17 -36.19 -4.31
N LYS A 830 17.16 -36.68 -5.02
CA LYS A 830 15.79 -36.83 -4.52
C LYS A 830 15.58 -38.18 -3.82
N ALA A 831 16.10 -39.25 -4.39
CA ALA A 831 15.83 -40.60 -3.99
C ALA A 831 16.79 -41.14 -2.91
N GLU A 832 18.04 -40.68 -2.85
CA GLU A 832 19.05 -41.23 -1.94
C GLU A 832 18.64 -41.16 -0.47
N LYS A 833 18.02 -40.09 -0.04
CA LYS A 833 17.55 -39.89 1.34
C LYS A 833 16.35 -40.76 1.72
N ARG A 834 15.64 -41.32 0.74
CA ARG A 834 14.43 -42.12 0.92
C ARG A 834 14.54 -43.51 0.24
N LEU A 835 15.74 -43.90 -0.19
CA LEU A 835 15.92 -45.10 -0.97
C LEU A 835 15.40 -46.34 -0.26
N GLN A 836 15.74 -46.50 1.02
CA GLN A 836 15.29 -47.64 1.84
C GLN A 836 13.75 -47.67 1.94
N LYS A 837 13.15 -46.52 2.18
CA LYS A 837 11.69 -46.39 2.21
C LYS A 837 11.05 -46.71 0.85
N LEU A 838 11.64 -46.27 -0.27
CA LEU A 838 11.11 -46.58 -1.60
C LEU A 838 11.20 -48.07 -1.90
N ILE A 839 12.29 -48.74 -1.47
CA ILE A 839 12.43 -50.20 -1.57
C ILE A 839 11.30 -50.91 -0.76
N GLU A 840 11.11 -50.53 0.50
CA GLU A 840 10.05 -51.08 1.37
C GLU A 840 8.65 -50.86 0.77
N GLU A 841 8.39 -49.67 0.19
CA GLU A 841 7.14 -49.36 -0.49
C GLU A 841 6.93 -50.22 -1.75
N VAL A 842 7.97 -50.45 -2.56
CA VAL A 842 7.92 -51.34 -3.73
C VAL A 842 7.64 -52.79 -3.30
N GLU A 843 8.31 -53.24 -2.25
CA GLU A 843 8.10 -54.57 -1.72
C GLU A 843 6.73 -54.76 -1.05
N SER A 844 6.21 -53.73 -0.41
CA SER A 844 4.87 -53.75 0.18
C SER A 844 3.75 -53.92 -0.86
N VAL A 845 4.00 -53.55 -2.13
CA VAL A 845 3.07 -53.72 -3.24
C VAL A 845 3.10 -55.13 -3.83
N GLY A 846 4.14 -55.91 -3.56
CA GLY A 846 4.26 -57.29 -4.06
C GLY A 846 5.38 -57.53 -5.07
N PHE A 847 6.24 -56.53 -5.28
CA PHE A 847 7.50 -56.75 -6.00
C PHE A 847 8.61 -57.13 -5.01
N LYS A 848 9.48 -58.02 -5.37
CA LYS A 848 10.75 -58.29 -4.66
C LYS A 848 11.86 -57.49 -5.36
N VAL A 849 12.52 -56.61 -4.64
CA VAL A 849 13.68 -55.88 -5.18
C VAL A 849 14.86 -56.81 -5.31
N VAL A 850 15.40 -56.97 -6.51
CA VAL A 850 16.50 -57.92 -6.83
C VAL A 850 17.81 -57.22 -7.14
N ASN A 851 17.76 -55.95 -7.52
CA ASN A 851 18.95 -55.13 -7.81
C ASN A 851 18.71 -53.66 -7.55
N THR A 852 19.73 -53.00 -7.01
CA THR A 852 19.75 -51.55 -6.85
C THR A 852 21.14 -51.03 -7.27
N ASN A 853 21.16 -50.10 -8.24
CA ASN A 853 22.40 -49.48 -8.71
C ASN A 853 22.32 -47.96 -8.50
N VAL A 854 23.37 -47.40 -7.93
CA VAL A 854 23.48 -45.95 -7.70
C VAL A 854 24.60 -45.40 -8.56
N SER A 855 24.24 -44.58 -9.54
CA SER A 855 25.21 -43.89 -10.41
C SER A 855 25.58 -42.51 -9.88
N SER A 856 26.29 -41.71 -10.68
CA SER A 856 26.64 -40.34 -10.34
C SER A 856 25.41 -39.46 -10.17
N GLN A 857 24.38 -39.63 -10.99
CA GLN A 857 23.21 -38.73 -11.10
C GLN A 857 21.89 -39.45 -10.78
N PHE A 858 21.79 -40.78 -10.89
CA PHE A 858 20.56 -41.54 -10.81
C PHE A 858 20.65 -42.74 -9.87
N ILE A 859 19.47 -43.23 -9.44
CA ILE A 859 19.33 -44.50 -8.75
C ILE A 859 18.36 -45.37 -9.54
N TYR A 860 18.80 -46.61 -9.82
CA TYR A 860 18.03 -47.63 -10.54
C TYR A 860 17.61 -48.72 -9.56
N ILE A 861 16.35 -49.07 -9.60
CA ILE A 861 15.79 -50.19 -8.83
C ILE A 861 15.19 -51.19 -9.80
N GLN A 862 15.55 -52.45 -9.68
CA GLN A 862 14.93 -53.57 -10.40
C GLN A 862 14.21 -54.49 -9.42
N GLY A 863 12.92 -54.73 -9.68
CA GLY A 863 12.10 -55.69 -8.93
C GLY A 863 11.53 -56.77 -9.79
N ILE A 864 11.06 -57.85 -9.17
CA ILE A 864 10.35 -58.97 -9.81
C ILE A 864 9.03 -59.13 -9.06
N LYS A 865 7.89 -59.27 -9.77
CA LYS A 865 6.59 -59.57 -9.19
C LYS A 865 6.60 -61.01 -8.73
N LEU A 866 6.32 -61.28 -7.43
CA LEU A 866 6.25 -62.62 -6.83
C LEU A 866 4.97 -63.32 -7.19
#